data_e9b5eb497ec51e017d1b0e089ecbf6f1
#
_entry.id   e9b5eb497ec51e017d1b0e089ecbf6f1
#
_cell.length_a   1.000
_cell.length_b   1.000
_cell.length_c   1.000
_cell.angle_alpha   90.00
_cell.angle_beta   90.00
_cell.angle_gamma   90.00
#
_symmetry.space_group_name_H-M   'P 1'
#
loop_
_entity.id
_entity.type
_entity.pdbx_description
1 polymer ?
#
loop_
_entity_poly.entity_id
_entity_poly.type
_entity_poly.pdbx_seq_one_letter_code
_entity_poly.pdbx_strand_id
1 'polypeptide(L)'
;MSDWAEPTAAEQIPVTPANGAIVKQNPPDFDWRRINLSAEYMLVLQHEGGKRYEWRTPRNWYLPSASLPPGKYSWQVRPIGPGSGVGESAWRRFTISEDAIPFVVPNNEDLLRELRNKPRPRSFVRSKDESKSRSLVQSERSNVVATVKNQVKKKMAQPALAAPPKLVDRKVGKGAGWANSLFAIRNYVSGEAYQLRATAFLWQLNHDPALLAEALRTGDALAALDPNGPTGHKSQDQASRDIAIGLASAFDWLGDAVPAESQQLWLKAIAARGQAIYDDLLGGQRRFELARYDSHGWTNLGYLADLSALMVGTLPVADNWFNDSFRFYIHTVSPWGGEEGGWANSSAYAIWSLNLGIIPRWDSIRAATGINIYKKPWSQGLLKYFVYFEPPSSPIQLFGDGAEMPPDFSQIKGYASRQDSPLAAWYFLNIDKREYPLQVLEAPIPLPVEGIKPEPPRANSIAFHDIGWVAMHSAIVDPLRTSVYFRSSPYAAFGHSHADNNSFVLVSRDEPLLIASGYYDWEGSPHWKQWYWQTKAHNAITFDGGKGQAEKTGSGKMTAKGQLTEFQSNGKVDFTEGDATPAYEGALQQARRRLWYLRNKNVLIIHDSLRSATPRQFEWNIHALNPFEIKEPGSIEVKQKAARACINMLQPHAIEFAQNNRFDAPPQIPPSRNENDQGGARTTNDQWHGRFQTKERMAAVEFLAVVDIDCKNIPIEMGNFESNRKIKVGDESIHVAR
;
A
#
# COMPACT_ATOMS: atom_id res chain seq x y z
N MET A 1 -21.85 25.60 12.17
CA MET A 1 -22.16 24.71 11.02
C MET A 1 -20.85 24.09 10.58
N SER A 2 -20.81 22.77 10.35
CA SER A 2 -19.61 22.11 9.80
C SER A 2 -19.34 22.67 8.40
N ASP A 3 -18.07 22.91 8.09
CA ASP A 3 -17.64 23.33 6.75
C ASP A 3 -18.05 22.28 5.72
N TRP A 4 -18.79 22.66 4.69
CA TRP A 4 -19.27 21.73 3.66
C TRP A 4 -18.14 21.07 2.88
N ALA A 5 -16.97 21.71 2.82
CA ALA A 5 -15.82 21.15 2.10
C ALA A 5 -15.12 20.00 2.86
N GLU A 6 -15.43 19.82 4.15
CA GLU A 6 -14.99 18.64 4.91
C GLU A 6 -15.78 17.40 4.48
N PRO A 7 -15.11 16.23 4.29
CA PRO A 7 -15.79 15.00 3.96
C PRO A 7 -16.66 14.55 5.14
N THR A 8 -17.78 13.93 4.82
CA THR A 8 -18.57 13.20 5.81
C THR A 8 -17.92 11.85 6.10
N ALA A 9 -18.34 11.19 7.19
CA ALA A 9 -17.83 9.85 7.53
C ALA A 9 -18.09 8.78 6.46
N ALA A 10 -18.96 9.04 5.50
CA ALA A 10 -19.26 8.14 4.38
C ALA A 10 -18.39 8.40 3.14
N GLU A 11 -17.72 9.54 3.09
CA GLU A 11 -16.93 9.95 1.94
C GLU A 11 -15.44 9.63 2.16
N GLN A 12 -14.84 9.01 1.17
CA GLN A 12 -13.48 8.47 1.24
C GLN A 12 -12.52 9.36 0.44
N ILE A 13 -12.46 10.62 0.82
CA ILE A 13 -11.60 11.62 0.20
C ILE A 13 -10.84 12.40 1.28
N PRO A 14 -9.60 12.79 1.04
CA PRO A 14 -8.90 13.73 1.90
C PRO A 14 -9.40 15.17 1.67
N VAL A 15 -9.08 16.06 2.60
CA VAL A 15 -9.06 17.51 2.36
C VAL A 15 -7.60 17.94 2.48
N THR A 16 -7.02 18.35 1.36
CA THR A 16 -5.61 18.74 1.28
C THR A 16 -5.45 20.11 0.63
N PRO A 17 -4.48 20.92 1.07
CA PRO A 17 -3.73 20.81 2.31
C PRO A 17 -4.63 20.93 3.55
N ALA A 18 -4.38 20.12 4.57
CA ALA A 18 -5.10 20.20 5.84
C ALA A 18 -4.83 21.54 6.52
N ASN A 19 -5.77 21.98 7.38
CA ASN A 19 -5.58 23.23 8.11
C ASN A 19 -4.39 23.14 9.08
N GLY A 20 -3.41 24.03 8.94
CA GLY A 20 -2.16 24.06 9.69
C GLY A 20 -1.04 23.19 9.11
N ALA A 21 -1.24 22.52 7.99
CA ALA A 21 -0.23 21.65 7.38
C ALA A 21 1.04 22.42 6.95
N ILE A 22 2.18 21.73 7.05
CA ILE A 22 3.43 22.13 6.40
C ILE A 22 3.62 21.19 5.22
N VAL A 23 3.47 21.70 4.01
CA VAL A 23 3.57 20.89 2.79
C VAL A 23 4.99 20.83 2.28
N LYS A 24 5.41 19.65 1.88
CA LYS A 24 6.76 19.37 1.34
C LYS A 24 6.79 19.34 -0.18
N GLN A 25 5.63 19.26 -0.82
CA GLN A 25 5.50 19.33 -2.28
C GLN A 25 5.15 20.74 -2.74
N ASN A 26 5.81 21.21 -3.80
CA ASN A 26 5.53 22.50 -4.42
C ASN A 26 5.32 22.37 -5.94
N PRO A 27 4.14 22.64 -6.51
CA PRO A 27 2.93 23.12 -5.82
C PRO A 27 2.24 21.97 -5.03
N PRO A 28 1.45 22.33 -3.99
CA PRO A 28 0.66 21.35 -3.25
C PRO A 28 -0.51 20.82 -4.06
N ASP A 29 -0.95 19.62 -3.70
CA ASP A 29 -2.20 19.03 -4.17
C ASP A 29 -3.38 19.65 -3.40
N PHE A 30 -4.51 19.95 -4.06
CA PHE A 30 -5.73 20.47 -3.44
C PHE A 30 -6.88 19.49 -3.63
N ASP A 31 -7.54 19.12 -2.54
CA ASP A 31 -8.72 18.25 -2.51
C ASP A 31 -9.77 18.78 -1.56
N TRP A 32 -11.04 18.61 -1.95
CA TRP A 32 -12.20 18.95 -1.13
C TRP A 32 -13.41 18.07 -1.46
N ARG A 33 -14.43 18.13 -0.63
CA ARG A 33 -15.67 17.42 -0.86
C ARG A 33 -16.37 17.90 -2.13
N ARG A 34 -16.94 16.99 -2.91
CA ARG A 34 -17.80 17.31 -4.04
C ARG A 34 -19.22 17.60 -3.60
N ILE A 35 -19.79 18.76 -4.01
CA ILE A 35 -21.18 19.10 -3.71
C ILE A 35 -22.13 18.26 -4.57
N ASN A 36 -21.95 18.31 -5.89
CA ASN A 36 -22.72 17.54 -6.88
C ASN A 36 -21.93 17.42 -8.20
N LEU A 37 -22.49 16.73 -9.19
CA LEU A 37 -21.84 16.50 -10.49
C LEU A 37 -21.72 17.75 -11.37
N SER A 38 -22.62 18.70 -11.20
CA SER A 38 -22.69 19.92 -12.02
C SER A 38 -21.95 21.09 -11.39
N ALA A 39 -21.47 20.94 -10.15
CA ALA A 39 -20.76 22.01 -9.46
C ALA A 39 -19.41 22.30 -10.12
N GLU A 40 -19.15 23.56 -10.36
CA GLU A 40 -17.83 24.09 -10.65
C GLU A 40 -17.33 24.86 -9.43
N TYR A 41 -16.02 24.98 -9.34
CA TYR A 41 -15.38 25.58 -8.17
C TYR A 41 -14.37 26.64 -8.60
N MET A 42 -14.30 27.71 -7.82
CA MET A 42 -13.18 28.63 -7.80
C MET A 42 -12.32 28.30 -6.57
N LEU A 43 -11.15 27.75 -6.80
CA LEU A 43 -10.12 27.62 -5.76
C LEU A 43 -9.43 28.98 -5.60
N VAL A 44 -9.50 29.53 -4.40
CA VAL A 44 -8.89 30.82 -4.06
C VAL A 44 -7.74 30.58 -3.10
N LEU A 45 -6.57 31.07 -3.44
CA LEU A 45 -5.36 30.97 -2.64
C LEU A 45 -4.78 32.36 -2.40
N GLN A 46 -4.42 32.67 -1.16
CA GLN A 46 -3.84 33.94 -0.75
C GLN A 46 -2.52 33.70 0.01
N HIS A 47 -1.45 34.26 -0.50
CA HIS A 47 -0.13 34.27 0.13
C HIS A 47 -0.04 35.40 1.16
N GLU A 48 0.69 35.22 2.24
CA GLU A 48 0.91 36.24 3.29
C GLU A 48 1.50 37.53 2.74
N GLY A 49 2.27 37.51 1.66
CA GLY A 49 2.78 38.68 0.93
C GLY A 49 1.76 39.39 0.05
N GLY A 50 0.46 39.04 0.17
CA GLY A 50 -0.65 39.73 -0.53
C GLY A 50 -0.96 39.18 -1.92
N LYS A 51 -0.12 38.29 -2.49
CA LYS A 51 -0.37 37.69 -3.81
C LYS A 51 -1.56 36.75 -3.73
N ARG A 52 -2.50 36.87 -4.68
CA ARG A 52 -3.70 36.04 -4.79
C ARG A 52 -3.67 35.26 -6.08
N TYR A 53 -4.13 33.99 -5.99
CA TYR A 53 -4.29 33.08 -7.12
C TYR A 53 -5.73 32.59 -7.13
N GLU A 54 -6.30 32.43 -8.32
CA GLU A 54 -7.64 31.91 -8.53
C GLU A 54 -7.63 30.92 -9.69
N TRP A 55 -8.22 29.73 -9.46
CA TRP A 55 -8.32 28.70 -10.48
C TRP A 55 -9.74 28.16 -10.53
N ARG A 56 -10.31 28.12 -11.72
CA ARG A 56 -11.60 27.50 -11.98
C ARG A 56 -11.41 26.03 -12.33
N THR A 57 -12.21 25.14 -11.72
CA THR A 57 -12.19 23.71 -12.00
C THR A 57 -13.59 23.10 -11.88
N PRO A 58 -13.97 22.18 -12.80
CA PRO A 58 -15.19 21.39 -12.68
C PRO A 58 -15.00 20.15 -11.79
N ARG A 59 -13.87 20.03 -11.10
CA ARG A 59 -13.48 18.90 -10.28
C ARG A 59 -13.37 19.30 -8.81
N ASN A 60 -13.50 18.34 -7.91
CA ASN A 60 -13.29 18.55 -6.48
C ASN A 60 -11.80 18.38 -6.07
N TRP A 61 -10.92 18.64 -7.00
CA TRP A 61 -9.46 18.63 -6.83
C TRP A 61 -8.80 19.60 -7.80
N TYR A 62 -7.58 20.01 -7.47
CA TYR A 62 -6.77 20.83 -8.34
C TYR A 62 -5.27 20.62 -8.08
N LEU A 63 -4.49 20.50 -9.14
CA LEU A 63 -3.04 20.46 -9.13
C LEU A 63 -2.52 21.65 -9.93
N PRO A 64 -1.92 22.68 -9.30
CA PRO A 64 -1.32 23.80 -10.04
C PRO A 64 -0.22 23.32 -10.99
N SER A 65 -0.07 23.99 -12.13
CA SER A 65 0.94 23.65 -13.15
C SER A 65 2.21 24.50 -13.05
N ALA A 66 2.38 25.24 -11.95
CA ALA A 66 3.57 26.05 -11.67
C ALA A 66 3.85 26.07 -10.17
N SER A 67 5.13 26.13 -9.80
CA SER A 67 5.55 26.28 -8.41
C SER A 67 5.06 27.61 -7.83
N LEU A 68 4.81 27.60 -6.53
CA LEU A 68 4.38 28.76 -5.73
C LEU A 68 5.58 29.24 -4.87
N PRO A 69 5.66 30.54 -4.53
CA PRO A 69 6.64 31.01 -3.56
C PRO A 69 6.52 30.28 -2.22
N PRO A 70 7.63 29.96 -1.50
CA PRO A 70 7.56 29.52 -0.13
C PRO A 70 6.87 30.53 0.79
N GLY A 71 6.29 30.09 1.90
CA GLY A 71 5.60 30.97 2.86
C GLY A 71 4.25 30.45 3.30
N LYS A 72 3.50 31.31 4.04
CA LYS A 72 2.19 30.97 4.58
C LYS A 72 1.08 31.34 3.60
N TYR A 73 0.14 30.43 3.47
CA TYR A 73 -1.00 30.55 2.60
C TYR A 73 -2.31 30.36 3.35
N SER A 74 -3.36 31.01 2.84
CA SER A 74 -4.75 30.69 3.17
C SER A 74 -5.46 30.28 1.89
N TRP A 75 -6.33 29.26 1.96
CA TRP A 75 -7.10 28.81 0.82
C TRP A 75 -8.55 28.51 1.19
N GLN A 76 -9.43 28.70 0.23
CA GLN A 76 -10.84 28.35 0.31
C GLN A 76 -11.37 27.94 -1.06
N VAL A 77 -12.52 27.30 -1.07
CA VAL A 77 -13.24 26.92 -2.29
C VAL A 77 -14.57 27.64 -2.33
N ARG A 78 -14.87 28.22 -3.47
CA ARG A 78 -16.12 28.86 -3.77
C ARG A 78 -16.83 28.10 -4.87
N PRO A 79 -18.01 27.53 -4.60
CA PRO A 79 -18.82 26.93 -5.66
C PRO A 79 -19.32 28.03 -6.60
N ILE A 80 -19.28 27.76 -7.90
CA ILE A 80 -19.79 28.64 -8.96
C ILE A 80 -20.78 27.89 -9.84
N GLY A 81 -21.81 28.60 -10.30
CA GLY A 81 -22.85 28.05 -11.18
C GLY A 81 -24.18 27.73 -10.48
N PRO A 82 -25.19 27.37 -11.27
CA PRO A 82 -26.53 27.05 -10.76
C PRO A 82 -26.53 25.82 -9.86
N GLY A 83 -27.26 25.85 -8.75
CA GLY A 83 -27.46 24.67 -7.89
C GLY A 83 -26.37 24.43 -6.86
N SER A 84 -25.47 25.39 -6.63
CA SER A 84 -24.45 25.26 -5.57
C SER A 84 -25.04 25.16 -4.17
N GLY A 85 -26.15 25.86 -3.87
CA GLY A 85 -26.93 25.76 -2.61
C GLY A 85 -26.17 26.03 -1.32
N VAL A 86 -24.85 26.19 -1.39
CA VAL A 86 -23.91 26.38 -0.27
C VAL A 86 -23.02 27.59 -0.55
N GLY A 87 -22.60 28.28 0.51
CA GLY A 87 -21.68 29.41 0.44
C GLY A 87 -20.21 28.95 0.20
N GLU A 88 -19.30 29.89 0.40
CA GLU A 88 -17.85 29.61 0.37
C GLU A 88 -17.49 28.66 1.51
N SER A 89 -16.43 27.83 1.30
CA SER A 89 -15.88 27.02 2.38
C SER A 89 -15.20 27.88 3.45
N ALA A 90 -14.93 27.31 4.60
CA ALA A 90 -14.04 27.96 5.57
C ALA A 90 -12.63 28.15 4.99
N TRP A 91 -11.94 29.19 5.44
CA TRP A 91 -10.53 29.40 5.13
C TRP A 91 -9.67 28.37 5.88
N ARG A 92 -8.76 27.72 5.15
CA ARG A 92 -7.73 26.84 5.69
C ARG A 92 -6.37 27.46 5.48
N ARG A 93 -5.44 27.19 6.39
CA ARG A 93 -4.08 27.71 6.34
C ARG A 93 -3.09 26.55 6.14
N PHE A 94 -2.03 26.81 5.40
CA PHE A 94 -0.89 25.89 5.28
C PHE A 94 0.40 26.69 5.02
N THR A 95 1.53 26.03 5.10
CA THR A 95 2.84 26.61 4.80
C THR A 95 3.55 25.78 3.75
N ILE A 96 4.06 26.40 2.70
CA ILE A 96 5.04 25.79 1.80
C ILE A 96 6.39 26.05 2.43
N SER A 97 7.12 24.99 2.83
CA SER A 97 8.43 25.14 3.46
C SER A 97 9.49 25.59 2.43
N GLU A 98 10.58 26.20 2.90
CA GLU A 98 11.70 26.64 2.06
C GLU A 98 12.39 25.46 1.35
N ASP A 99 12.36 24.29 1.97
CA ASP A 99 12.92 23.04 1.45
C ASP A 99 11.88 22.18 0.69
N ALA A 100 10.70 22.75 0.40
CA ALA A 100 9.69 22.04 -0.36
C ALA A 100 10.18 21.61 -1.74
N ILE A 101 9.94 20.37 -2.09
CA ILE A 101 10.42 19.75 -3.32
C ILE A 101 9.58 20.22 -4.50
N PRO A 102 10.18 20.86 -5.53
CA PRO A 102 9.46 21.18 -6.74
C PRO A 102 9.01 19.94 -7.49
N PHE A 103 7.69 19.80 -7.67
CA PHE A 103 7.09 18.73 -8.46
C PHE A 103 6.00 19.30 -9.37
N VAL A 104 6.41 19.83 -10.51
CA VAL A 104 5.51 20.51 -11.46
C VAL A 104 5.06 19.55 -12.54
N VAL A 105 3.74 19.47 -12.74
CA VAL A 105 3.11 18.76 -13.85
C VAL A 105 2.56 19.79 -14.85
N PRO A 106 3.04 19.83 -16.09
CA PRO A 106 2.53 20.76 -17.11
C PRO A 106 1.00 20.63 -17.31
N ASN A 107 0.39 21.63 -17.89
CA ASN A 107 -1.04 21.55 -18.23
C ASN A 107 -1.31 20.48 -19.31
N ASN A 108 -2.57 20.05 -19.41
CA ASN A 108 -2.93 18.98 -20.35
C ASN A 108 -2.74 19.37 -21.81
N GLU A 109 -2.96 20.63 -22.18
CA GLU A 109 -2.83 21.09 -23.57
C GLU A 109 -1.39 20.95 -24.07
N ASP A 110 -0.42 21.36 -23.26
CA ASP A 110 1.00 21.24 -23.59
C ASP A 110 1.41 19.77 -23.68
N LEU A 111 1.01 18.94 -22.71
CA LEU A 111 1.31 17.52 -22.73
C LEU A 111 0.69 16.80 -23.93
N LEU A 112 -0.57 17.08 -24.27
CA LEU A 112 -1.24 16.51 -25.45
C LEU A 112 -0.53 16.92 -26.76
N ARG A 113 -0.12 18.19 -26.85
CA ARG A 113 0.63 18.69 -28.02
C ARG A 113 1.97 17.95 -28.15
N GLU A 114 2.71 17.79 -27.06
CA GLU A 114 3.98 17.06 -27.07
C GLU A 114 3.79 15.58 -27.41
N LEU A 115 2.79 14.89 -26.84
CA LEU A 115 2.50 13.49 -27.10
C LEU A 115 2.10 13.24 -28.57
N ARG A 116 1.29 14.13 -29.18
CA ARG A 116 0.91 14.01 -30.60
C ARG A 116 2.09 14.11 -31.54
N ASN A 117 3.09 14.91 -31.17
CA ASN A 117 4.32 15.12 -31.97
C ASN A 117 5.43 14.10 -31.65
N LYS A 118 5.27 13.31 -30.58
CA LYS A 118 6.28 12.34 -30.16
C LYS A 118 6.19 11.06 -31.01
N PRO A 119 7.29 10.67 -31.68
CA PRO A 119 7.32 9.41 -32.45
C PRO A 119 7.23 8.19 -31.52
N ARG A 120 6.76 7.07 -32.05
CA ARG A 120 6.81 5.78 -31.37
C ARG A 120 8.19 5.13 -31.50
N PRO A 121 8.63 4.31 -30.51
CA PRO A 121 7.96 4.00 -29.26
C PRO A 121 8.04 5.15 -28.25
N ARG A 122 6.92 5.44 -27.57
CA ARG A 122 6.83 6.50 -26.56
C ARG A 122 7.25 6.04 -25.18
N SER A 123 6.91 4.81 -24.84
CA SER A 123 7.11 4.22 -23.50
C SER A 123 8.40 3.40 -23.40
N PHE A 124 9.13 3.22 -24.47
CA PHE A 124 10.42 2.57 -24.45
C PHE A 124 11.49 3.57 -23.96
N VAL A 125 12.26 3.19 -22.94
CA VAL A 125 13.32 4.07 -22.46
C VAL A 125 14.41 4.16 -23.50
N ARG A 126 14.46 5.31 -24.16
CA ARG A 126 15.57 5.68 -25.04
C ARG A 126 16.59 6.48 -24.23
N SER A 127 17.85 6.10 -24.28
CA SER A 127 18.88 7.11 -24.11
C SER A 127 18.83 8.05 -25.32
N LYS A 128 19.37 9.26 -25.20
CA LYS A 128 19.57 10.14 -26.37
C LYS A 128 20.37 9.46 -27.48
N ASP A 129 21.00 8.35 -27.16
CA ASP A 129 21.78 7.49 -28.02
C ASP A 129 21.23 6.05 -27.96
N GLU A 130 20.41 5.70 -28.94
CA GLU A 130 19.76 4.36 -29.05
C GLU A 130 20.79 3.23 -29.15
N SER A 131 21.92 3.46 -29.84
CA SER A 131 22.98 2.47 -30.02
C SER A 131 23.63 2.14 -28.67
N LYS A 132 23.85 3.16 -27.83
CA LYS A 132 24.39 3.02 -26.48
C LYS A 132 23.41 2.30 -25.56
N SER A 133 22.11 2.60 -25.62
CA SER A 133 21.08 1.90 -24.83
C SER A 133 21.02 0.41 -25.19
N ARG A 134 21.04 0.07 -26.48
CA ARG A 134 21.06 -1.33 -26.94
C ARG A 134 22.33 -2.06 -26.50
N SER A 135 23.48 -1.41 -26.62
CA SER A 135 24.75 -1.98 -26.17
C SER A 135 24.76 -2.25 -24.66
N LEU A 136 24.32 -1.30 -23.83
CA LEU A 136 24.27 -1.44 -22.38
C LEU A 136 23.32 -2.56 -21.94
N VAL A 137 22.14 -2.69 -22.55
CA VAL A 137 21.23 -3.80 -22.27
C VAL A 137 21.85 -5.15 -22.62
N GLN A 138 22.59 -5.22 -23.71
CA GLN A 138 23.26 -6.46 -24.14
C GLN A 138 24.49 -6.80 -23.29
N SER A 139 25.18 -5.83 -22.73
CA SER A 139 26.38 -6.04 -21.88
C SER A 139 26.03 -6.13 -20.39
N GLU A 140 25.55 -5.07 -19.81
CA GLU A 140 25.32 -4.95 -18.36
C GLU A 140 24.10 -5.76 -17.87
N ARG A 141 23.06 -5.90 -18.73
CA ARG A 141 21.83 -6.65 -18.43
C ARG A 141 21.72 -7.97 -19.20
N SER A 142 22.82 -8.48 -19.71
CA SER A 142 22.84 -9.70 -20.54
C SER A 142 22.20 -10.91 -19.84
N ASN A 143 22.45 -11.10 -18.56
CA ASN A 143 21.85 -12.19 -17.78
C ASN A 143 20.31 -12.06 -17.66
N VAL A 144 19.83 -10.83 -17.49
CA VAL A 144 18.39 -10.56 -17.42
C VAL A 144 17.76 -10.79 -18.78
N VAL A 145 18.38 -10.32 -19.86
CA VAL A 145 17.93 -10.58 -21.23
C VAL A 145 17.87 -12.08 -21.51
N ALA A 146 18.90 -12.84 -21.10
CA ALA A 146 18.91 -14.29 -21.24
C ALA A 146 17.76 -14.97 -20.47
N THR A 147 17.48 -14.51 -19.27
CA THR A 147 16.36 -15.00 -18.46
C THR A 147 15.03 -14.79 -19.16
N VAL A 148 14.76 -13.55 -19.64
CA VAL A 148 13.52 -13.23 -20.36
C VAL A 148 13.42 -14.01 -21.67
N LYS A 149 14.52 -14.14 -22.46
CA LYS A 149 14.55 -14.98 -23.67
C LYS A 149 14.19 -16.43 -23.38
N ASN A 150 14.71 -17.02 -22.29
CA ASN A 150 14.40 -18.38 -21.90
C ASN A 150 12.92 -18.55 -21.51
N GLN A 151 12.36 -17.60 -20.76
CA GLN A 151 10.95 -17.59 -20.39
C GLN A 151 10.06 -17.52 -21.65
N VAL A 152 10.35 -16.59 -22.56
CA VAL A 152 9.63 -16.42 -23.81
C VAL A 152 9.73 -17.70 -24.66
N LYS A 153 10.92 -18.25 -24.85
CA LYS A 153 11.13 -19.49 -25.62
C LYS A 153 10.38 -20.67 -25.03
N LYS A 154 10.36 -20.81 -23.71
CA LYS A 154 9.61 -21.86 -23.00
C LYS A 154 8.11 -21.75 -23.27
N LYS A 155 7.58 -20.52 -23.30
CA LYS A 155 6.16 -20.27 -23.59
C LYS A 155 5.82 -20.49 -25.06
N MET A 156 6.69 -20.07 -26.00
CA MET A 156 6.52 -20.33 -27.44
C MET A 156 6.44 -21.83 -27.78
N ALA A 157 7.10 -22.68 -26.98
CA ALA A 157 7.06 -24.14 -27.18
C ALA A 157 5.76 -24.77 -26.65
N GLN A 158 4.89 -24.01 -25.99
CA GLN A 158 3.59 -24.50 -25.53
C GLN A 158 2.53 -24.44 -26.65
N PRO A 159 1.47 -25.28 -26.60
CA PRO A 159 0.37 -25.18 -27.55
C PRO A 159 -0.22 -23.79 -27.60
N ALA A 160 -0.85 -23.45 -28.72
CA ALA A 160 -1.59 -22.21 -28.86
C ALA A 160 -2.59 -22.00 -27.71
N LEU A 161 -2.87 -20.74 -27.41
CA LEU A 161 -3.76 -20.32 -26.31
C LEU A 161 -5.03 -21.16 -26.24
N ALA A 162 -5.20 -21.89 -25.16
CA ALA A 162 -6.49 -22.47 -24.79
C ALA A 162 -7.49 -21.34 -24.46
N ALA A 163 -8.77 -21.62 -24.53
CA ALA A 163 -9.78 -20.68 -24.08
C ALA A 163 -9.55 -20.29 -22.60
N PRO A 164 -9.84 -19.03 -22.20
CA PRO A 164 -9.68 -18.63 -20.80
C PRO A 164 -10.55 -19.48 -19.88
N PRO A 165 -10.14 -19.68 -18.61
CA PRO A 165 -10.94 -20.40 -17.66
C PRO A 165 -12.35 -19.81 -17.53
N LYS A 166 -13.35 -20.67 -17.30
CA LYS A 166 -14.74 -20.22 -17.12
C LYS A 166 -14.88 -19.51 -15.78
N LEU A 167 -15.55 -18.35 -15.77
CA LEU A 167 -15.96 -17.69 -14.55
C LEU A 167 -17.16 -18.43 -13.94
N VAL A 168 -17.04 -18.77 -12.65
CA VAL A 168 -18.17 -19.30 -11.87
C VAL A 168 -19.14 -18.16 -11.58
N ASP A 169 -20.46 -18.39 -11.77
CA ASP A 169 -21.49 -17.38 -11.58
C ASP A 169 -21.49 -16.87 -10.12
N ARG A 170 -21.45 -15.56 -9.94
CA ARG A 170 -21.58 -14.90 -8.65
C ARG A 170 -22.89 -15.21 -7.91
N LYS A 171 -23.96 -15.58 -8.64
CA LYS A 171 -25.24 -15.98 -8.04
C LYS A 171 -25.15 -17.27 -7.23
N VAL A 172 -24.14 -18.09 -7.47
CA VAL A 172 -23.85 -19.29 -6.67
C VAL A 172 -23.11 -18.95 -5.36
N GLY A 173 -22.85 -17.68 -5.11
CA GLY A 173 -22.20 -17.17 -3.89
C GLY A 173 -20.69 -16.93 -4.06
N LYS A 174 -20.14 -16.04 -3.20
CA LYS A 174 -18.69 -15.74 -3.16
C LYS A 174 -17.90 -16.86 -2.44
N GLY A 175 -18.07 -18.11 -2.86
CA GLY A 175 -17.37 -19.27 -2.30
C GLY A 175 -15.99 -19.49 -2.94
N ALA A 176 -15.26 -20.50 -2.43
CA ALA A 176 -13.92 -20.87 -2.90
C ALA A 176 -13.87 -21.15 -4.41
N GLY A 177 -14.91 -21.76 -4.99
CA GLY A 177 -15.01 -22.03 -6.42
C GLY A 177 -15.04 -20.74 -7.29
N TRP A 178 -15.79 -19.73 -6.84
CA TRP A 178 -15.80 -18.42 -7.49
C TRP A 178 -14.44 -17.73 -7.38
N ALA A 179 -13.85 -17.67 -6.16
CA ALA A 179 -12.53 -17.09 -5.94
C ALA A 179 -11.45 -17.76 -6.82
N ASN A 180 -11.45 -19.11 -6.84
CA ASN A 180 -10.53 -19.88 -7.70
C ASN A 180 -10.69 -19.50 -9.18
N SER A 181 -11.92 -19.36 -9.68
CA SER A 181 -12.15 -18.98 -11.09
C SER A 181 -11.65 -17.57 -11.42
N LEU A 182 -11.82 -16.61 -10.49
CA LEU A 182 -11.29 -15.26 -10.64
C LEU A 182 -9.76 -15.23 -10.74
N PHE A 183 -9.08 -15.94 -9.82
CA PHE A 183 -7.62 -16.01 -9.82
C PHE A 183 -7.08 -16.77 -11.05
N ALA A 184 -7.77 -17.85 -11.46
CA ALA A 184 -7.40 -18.59 -12.67
C ALA A 184 -7.47 -17.71 -13.92
N ILE A 185 -8.54 -16.92 -14.10
CA ILE A 185 -8.69 -15.99 -15.23
C ILE A 185 -7.59 -14.92 -15.17
N ARG A 186 -7.36 -14.32 -14.00
CA ARG A 186 -6.30 -13.33 -13.83
C ARG A 186 -4.93 -13.89 -14.21
N ASN A 187 -4.54 -15.04 -13.64
CA ASN A 187 -3.23 -15.65 -13.88
C ASN A 187 -3.03 -16.01 -15.36
N TYR A 188 -4.07 -16.55 -15.99
CA TYR A 188 -4.06 -16.84 -17.41
C TYR A 188 -3.75 -15.58 -18.24
N VAL A 189 -4.51 -14.50 -18.03
CA VAL A 189 -4.34 -13.25 -18.80
C VAL A 189 -3.01 -12.59 -18.49
N SER A 190 -2.61 -12.49 -17.21
CA SER A 190 -1.34 -11.87 -16.84
C SER A 190 -0.15 -12.59 -17.46
N GLY A 191 -0.18 -13.93 -17.54
CA GLY A 191 0.84 -14.74 -18.21
C GLY A 191 0.94 -14.45 -19.71
N GLU A 192 -0.18 -14.30 -20.40
CA GLU A 192 -0.20 -13.99 -21.82
C GLU A 192 0.17 -12.53 -22.11
N ALA A 193 -0.30 -11.59 -21.28
CA ALA A 193 0.08 -10.17 -21.40
C ALA A 193 1.59 -9.96 -21.11
N TYR A 194 2.16 -10.73 -20.19
CA TYR A 194 3.61 -10.76 -19.97
C TYR A 194 4.35 -11.27 -21.21
N GLN A 195 3.90 -12.40 -21.79
CA GLN A 195 4.51 -12.97 -22.99
C GLN A 195 4.50 -11.95 -24.15
N LEU A 196 3.36 -11.29 -24.39
CA LEU A 196 3.23 -10.27 -25.42
C LEU A 196 4.23 -9.11 -25.22
N ARG A 197 4.30 -8.55 -24.01
CA ARG A 197 5.21 -7.45 -23.70
C ARG A 197 6.67 -7.88 -23.78
N ALA A 198 7.02 -9.05 -23.25
CA ALA A 198 8.38 -9.57 -23.29
C ALA A 198 8.87 -9.84 -24.72
N THR A 199 8.02 -10.42 -25.57
CA THR A 199 8.37 -10.65 -26.99
C THR A 199 8.53 -9.34 -27.76
N ALA A 200 7.62 -8.39 -27.59
CA ALA A 200 7.70 -7.09 -28.23
C ALA A 200 8.95 -6.30 -27.77
N PHE A 201 9.28 -6.38 -26.46
CA PHE A 201 10.49 -5.78 -25.92
C PHE A 201 11.77 -6.40 -26.52
N LEU A 202 11.85 -7.73 -26.54
CA LEU A 202 13.02 -8.43 -27.12
C LEU A 202 13.16 -8.16 -28.61
N TRP A 203 12.05 -8.06 -29.33
CA TRP A 203 12.07 -7.68 -30.74
C TRP A 203 12.69 -6.29 -30.97
N GLN A 204 12.40 -5.33 -30.11
CA GLN A 204 13.02 -4.01 -30.16
C GLN A 204 14.57 -4.04 -30.04
N LEU A 205 15.10 -5.09 -29.43
CA LEU A 205 16.57 -5.23 -29.25
C LEU A 205 17.26 -5.77 -30.50
N ASN A 206 16.61 -6.66 -31.27
CA ASN A 206 17.31 -7.42 -32.34
C ASN A 206 16.49 -7.61 -33.62
N HIS A 207 15.21 -7.20 -33.65
CA HIS A 207 14.29 -7.36 -34.78
C HIS A 207 14.16 -8.80 -35.28
N ASP A 208 14.21 -9.81 -34.36
CA ASP A 208 14.05 -11.20 -34.68
C ASP A 208 12.63 -11.49 -35.20
N PRO A 209 12.45 -12.02 -36.45
CA PRO A 209 11.13 -12.30 -37.04
C PRO A 209 10.31 -13.31 -36.22
N ALA A 210 10.96 -14.25 -35.51
CA ALA A 210 10.26 -15.23 -34.67
C ALA A 210 9.62 -14.57 -33.44
N LEU A 211 10.27 -13.53 -32.86
CA LEU A 211 9.71 -12.76 -31.76
C LEU A 211 8.53 -11.91 -32.26
N LEU A 212 8.61 -11.32 -33.46
CA LEU A 212 7.49 -10.58 -34.03
C LEU A 212 6.28 -11.51 -34.26
N ALA A 213 6.50 -12.66 -34.87
CA ALA A 213 5.45 -13.65 -35.09
C ALA A 213 4.76 -14.09 -33.79
N GLU A 214 5.54 -14.31 -32.73
CA GLU A 214 4.99 -14.65 -31.40
C GLU A 214 4.24 -13.50 -30.79
N ALA A 215 4.73 -12.25 -30.89
CA ALA A 215 4.02 -11.08 -30.40
C ALA A 215 2.68 -10.87 -31.11
N LEU A 216 2.64 -11.04 -32.44
CA LEU A 216 1.40 -10.97 -33.23
C LEU A 216 0.42 -12.07 -32.82
N ARG A 217 0.89 -13.33 -32.74
CA ARG A 217 0.08 -14.48 -32.34
C ARG A 217 -0.57 -14.25 -30.95
N THR A 218 0.21 -13.79 -29.99
CA THR A 218 -0.26 -13.57 -28.62
C THR A 218 -1.17 -12.35 -28.54
N GLY A 219 -0.81 -11.27 -29.24
CA GLY A 219 -1.59 -10.04 -29.28
C GLY A 219 -2.96 -10.23 -29.92
N ASP A 220 -3.03 -10.91 -31.07
CA ASP A 220 -4.28 -11.20 -31.74
C ASP A 220 -5.20 -12.07 -30.90
N ALA A 221 -4.64 -13.09 -30.22
CA ALA A 221 -5.40 -13.94 -29.32
C ALA A 221 -5.96 -13.18 -28.11
N LEU A 222 -5.18 -12.30 -27.48
CA LEU A 222 -5.65 -11.45 -26.39
C LEU A 222 -6.70 -10.43 -26.84
N ALA A 223 -6.51 -9.83 -28.02
CA ALA A 223 -7.43 -8.86 -28.59
C ALA A 223 -8.77 -9.48 -29.00
N ALA A 224 -8.78 -10.76 -29.39
CA ALA A 224 -10.00 -11.50 -29.73
C ALA A 224 -10.86 -11.87 -28.51
N LEU A 225 -10.35 -11.75 -27.27
CA LEU A 225 -11.13 -12.04 -26.07
C LEU A 225 -12.25 -11.01 -25.87
N ASP A 226 -13.48 -11.52 -25.65
CA ASP A 226 -14.67 -10.67 -25.46
C ASP A 226 -14.49 -9.69 -24.29
N PRO A 227 -14.54 -8.36 -24.54
CA PRO A 227 -14.44 -7.35 -23.47
C PRO A 227 -15.64 -7.33 -22.52
N ASN A 228 -16.75 -8.00 -22.85
CA ASN A 228 -17.92 -8.17 -21.98
C ASN A 228 -17.99 -9.57 -21.36
N GLY A 229 -17.07 -10.46 -21.71
CA GLY A 229 -16.98 -11.83 -21.23
C GLY A 229 -16.24 -11.95 -19.88
N PRO A 230 -15.72 -13.15 -19.56
CA PRO A 230 -15.02 -13.42 -18.29
C PRO A 230 -13.79 -12.54 -18.05
N THR A 231 -13.13 -12.06 -19.11
CA THR A 231 -11.96 -11.16 -19.04
C THR A 231 -12.34 -9.68 -19.13
N GLY A 232 -13.65 -9.36 -19.12
CA GLY A 232 -14.13 -7.98 -19.19
C GLY A 232 -14.01 -7.25 -17.85
N HIS A 233 -14.05 -5.92 -17.88
CA HIS A 233 -13.87 -5.06 -16.69
C HIS A 233 -14.87 -5.37 -15.57
N LYS A 234 -16.13 -5.61 -15.88
CA LYS A 234 -17.17 -5.95 -14.89
C LYS A 234 -17.02 -7.34 -14.27
N SER A 235 -16.36 -8.27 -14.98
CA SER A 235 -16.16 -9.65 -14.56
C SER A 235 -14.84 -9.83 -13.81
N GLN A 236 -13.75 -9.35 -14.42
CA GLN A 236 -12.39 -9.40 -13.89
C GLN A 236 -11.60 -8.17 -14.40
N ASP A 237 -11.66 -7.09 -13.65
CA ASP A 237 -11.05 -5.80 -13.99
C ASP A 237 -9.53 -5.89 -14.18
N GLN A 238 -8.85 -6.74 -13.40
CA GLN A 238 -7.41 -6.95 -13.50
C GLN A 238 -7.04 -7.60 -14.85
N ALA A 239 -7.80 -8.60 -15.30
CA ALA A 239 -7.59 -9.21 -16.60
C ALA A 239 -7.86 -8.19 -17.73
N SER A 240 -8.93 -7.40 -17.61
CA SER A 240 -9.29 -6.39 -18.61
C SER A 240 -8.19 -5.35 -18.81
N ARG A 241 -7.66 -4.79 -17.72
CA ARG A 241 -6.58 -3.78 -17.79
C ARG A 241 -5.27 -4.35 -18.32
N ASP A 242 -4.92 -5.60 -17.92
CA ASP A 242 -3.69 -6.26 -18.38
C ASP A 242 -3.71 -6.51 -19.88
N ILE A 243 -4.87 -6.89 -20.44
CA ILE A 243 -5.04 -6.98 -21.90
C ILE A 243 -4.87 -5.61 -22.56
N ALA A 244 -5.57 -4.59 -22.06
CA ALA A 244 -5.53 -3.26 -22.67
C ALA A 244 -4.11 -2.69 -22.71
N ILE A 245 -3.38 -2.74 -21.59
CA ILE A 245 -2.03 -2.18 -21.51
C ILE A 245 -0.99 -3.06 -22.21
N GLY A 246 -1.16 -4.39 -22.16
CA GLY A 246 -0.30 -5.32 -22.90
C GLY A 246 -0.32 -5.04 -24.39
N LEU A 247 -1.53 -4.91 -24.97
CA LEU A 247 -1.73 -4.56 -26.37
C LEU A 247 -1.20 -3.16 -26.70
N ALA A 248 -1.47 -2.16 -25.85
CA ALA A 248 -1.02 -0.79 -26.08
C ALA A 248 0.51 -0.65 -26.02
N SER A 249 1.17 -1.30 -25.05
CA SER A 249 2.62 -1.33 -24.97
C SER A 249 3.25 -2.03 -26.17
N ALA A 250 2.72 -3.20 -26.57
CA ALA A 250 3.21 -3.92 -27.74
C ALA A 250 2.99 -3.13 -29.03
N PHE A 251 1.84 -2.49 -29.20
CA PHE A 251 1.57 -1.61 -30.32
C PHE A 251 2.53 -0.43 -30.38
N ASP A 252 2.82 0.18 -29.22
CA ASP A 252 3.78 1.28 -29.11
C ASP A 252 5.20 0.84 -29.50
N TRP A 253 5.62 -0.35 -29.06
CA TRP A 253 6.99 -0.84 -29.27
C TRP A 253 7.20 -1.46 -30.67
N LEU A 254 6.22 -2.15 -31.23
CA LEU A 254 6.33 -2.77 -32.55
C LEU A 254 6.08 -1.78 -33.71
N GLY A 255 5.28 -0.74 -33.46
CA GLY A 255 5.01 0.31 -34.44
C GLY A 255 4.49 -0.25 -35.79
N ASP A 256 5.13 0.17 -36.87
CA ASP A 256 4.75 -0.22 -38.27
C ASP A 256 4.98 -1.71 -38.56
N ALA A 257 5.67 -2.46 -37.68
CA ALA A 257 5.81 -3.90 -37.86
C ALA A 257 4.51 -4.68 -37.60
N VAL A 258 3.51 -4.07 -36.97
CA VAL A 258 2.20 -4.69 -36.74
C VAL A 258 1.37 -4.57 -38.03
N PRO A 259 0.90 -5.68 -38.62
CA PRO A 259 0.06 -5.65 -39.84
C PRO A 259 -1.25 -4.88 -39.58
N ALA A 260 -1.79 -4.26 -40.64
CA ALA A 260 -3.00 -3.41 -40.55
C ALA A 260 -4.21 -4.13 -39.95
N GLU A 261 -4.40 -5.41 -40.23
CA GLU A 261 -5.47 -6.22 -39.64
C GLU A 261 -5.32 -6.38 -38.14
N SER A 262 -4.13 -6.77 -37.67
CA SER A 262 -3.80 -6.86 -36.22
C SER A 262 -3.89 -5.50 -35.56
N GLN A 263 -3.44 -4.40 -36.20
CA GLN A 263 -3.60 -3.06 -35.68
C GLN A 263 -5.06 -2.72 -35.38
N GLN A 264 -5.95 -2.96 -36.36
CA GLN A 264 -7.40 -2.69 -36.19
C GLN A 264 -8.00 -3.52 -35.06
N LEU A 265 -7.66 -4.80 -34.99
CA LEU A 265 -8.10 -5.70 -33.92
C LEU A 265 -7.64 -5.22 -32.53
N TRP A 266 -6.35 -4.89 -32.40
CA TRP A 266 -5.78 -4.43 -31.12
C TRP A 266 -6.35 -3.09 -30.68
N LEU A 267 -6.44 -2.11 -31.57
CA LEU A 267 -6.99 -0.78 -31.27
C LEU A 267 -8.46 -0.87 -30.86
N LYS A 268 -9.26 -1.75 -31.49
CA LYS A 268 -10.65 -2.00 -31.08
C LYS A 268 -10.72 -2.57 -29.66
N ALA A 269 -9.88 -3.55 -29.33
CA ALA A 269 -9.83 -4.16 -27.99
C ALA A 269 -9.36 -3.16 -26.93
N ILE A 270 -8.32 -2.35 -27.22
CA ILE A 270 -7.82 -1.28 -26.35
C ILE A 270 -8.93 -0.26 -26.09
N ALA A 271 -9.60 0.22 -27.14
CA ALA A 271 -10.67 1.21 -27.02
C ALA A 271 -11.82 0.71 -26.15
N ALA A 272 -12.30 -0.52 -26.38
CA ALA A 272 -13.41 -1.10 -25.61
C ALA A 272 -13.06 -1.25 -24.11
N ARG A 273 -11.85 -1.73 -23.79
CA ARG A 273 -11.43 -1.97 -22.39
C ARG A 273 -11.03 -0.68 -21.67
N GLY A 274 -10.36 0.24 -22.35
CA GLY A 274 -10.05 1.58 -21.84
C GLY A 274 -11.31 2.39 -21.55
N GLN A 275 -12.30 2.33 -22.45
CA GLN A 275 -13.59 2.99 -22.23
C GLN A 275 -14.36 2.39 -21.05
N ALA A 276 -14.30 1.07 -20.84
CA ALA A 276 -14.94 0.43 -19.70
C ALA A 276 -14.32 0.87 -18.35
N ILE A 277 -13.00 1.08 -18.30
CA ILE A 277 -12.32 1.65 -17.13
C ILE A 277 -12.74 3.11 -16.92
N TYR A 278 -12.75 3.90 -17.99
CA TYR A 278 -13.15 5.31 -17.95
C TYR A 278 -14.60 5.46 -17.45
N ASP A 279 -15.53 4.70 -18.01
CA ASP A 279 -16.96 4.75 -17.65
C ASP A 279 -17.20 4.38 -16.21
N ASP A 280 -16.45 3.39 -15.68
CA ASP A 280 -16.52 3.00 -14.27
C ASP A 280 -16.02 4.09 -13.32
N LEU A 281 -14.87 4.68 -13.61
CA LEU A 281 -14.19 5.58 -12.65
C LEU A 281 -14.57 7.05 -12.81
N LEU A 282 -14.62 7.53 -14.06
CA LEU A 282 -14.65 8.95 -14.42
C LEU A 282 -15.84 9.32 -15.30
N GLY A 283 -16.52 8.33 -15.90
CA GLY A 283 -17.77 8.53 -16.63
C GLY A 283 -18.96 8.77 -15.68
N GLY A 284 -20.04 9.29 -16.21
CA GLY A 284 -21.32 9.44 -15.51
C GLY A 284 -21.21 10.01 -14.08
N GLN A 285 -21.21 9.15 -13.09
CA GLN A 285 -21.17 9.53 -11.67
C GLN A 285 -19.79 9.95 -11.16
N ARG A 286 -18.72 9.74 -11.93
CA ARG A 286 -17.34 10.05 -11.52
C ARG A 286 -17.04 9.51 -10.11
N ARG A 287 -17.30 8.21 -9.92
CA ARG A 287 -17.31 7.59 -8.58
C ARG A 287 -15.97 7.70 -7.86
N PHE A 288 -14.84 7.67 -8.62
CA PHE A 288 -13.52 7.73 -8.02
C PHE A 288 -13.20 9.10 -7.38
N GLU A 289 -13.90 10.17 -7.78
CA GLU A 289 -13.80 11.47 -7.09
C GLU A 289 -14.40 11.46 -5.68
N LEU A 290 -15.24 10.45 -5.33
CA LEU A 290 -15.85 10.29 -4.00
C LEU A 290 -15.28 9.12 -3.20
N ALA A 291 -14.72 8.11 -3.87
CA ALA A 291 -14.29 6.86 -3.25
C ALA A 291 -12.86 6.54 -3.69
N ARG A 292 -11.89 7.35 -3.25
CA ARG A 292 -10.48 7.23 -3.63
C ARG A 292 -9.74 6.09 -2.93
N TYR A 293 -10.28 5.59 -1.80
CA TYR A 293 -9.71 4.48 -1.04
C TYR A 293 -10.12 3.11 -1.61
N ASP A 294 -10.37 3.03 -2.91
CA ASP A 294 -10.61 1.81 -3.67
C ASP A 294 -9.29 1.39 -4.35
N SER A 295 -8.66 0.31 -3.88
CA SER A 295 -7.38 -0.17 -4.41
C SER A 295 -7.46 -0.59 -5.88
N HIS A 296 -8.58 -1.21 -6.29
CA HIS A 296 -8.84 -1.54 -7.69
C HIS A 296 -9.05 -0.28 -8.54
N GLY A 297 -9.88 0.67 -8.05
CA GLY A 297 -10.13 1.93 -8.73
C GLY A 297 -8.87 2.77 -8.90
N TRP A 298 -8.04 2.89 -7.85
CA TRP A 298 -6.75 3.57 -7.92
C TRP A 298 -5.81 2.94 -8.95
N THR A 299 -5.69 1.61 -8.94
CA THR A 299 -4.84 0.90 -9.90
C THR A 299 -5.36 1.09 -11.31
N ASN A 300 -6.67 0.93 -11.54
CA ASN A 300 -7.30 1.11 -12.85
C ASN A 300 -7.14 2.56 -13.37
N LEU A 301 -7.17 3.57 -12.49
CA LEU A 301 -6.89 4.96 -12.87
C LEU A 301 -5.46 5.12 -13.40
N GLY A 302 -4.47 4.47 -12.76
CA GLY A 302 -3.08 4.46 -13.23
C GLY A 302 -2.92 3.80 -14.60
N TYR A 303 -3.62 2.68 -14.83
CA TYR A 303 -3.66 2.04 -16.15
C TYR A 303 -4.30 2.93 -17.20
N LEU A 304 -5.39 3.61 -16.89
CA LEU A 304 -6.05 4.52 -17.80
C LEU A 304 -5.18 5.72 -18.15
N ALA A 305 -4.48 6.29 -17.18
CA ALA A 305 -3.56 7.41 -17.37
C ALA A 305 -2.40 7.04 -18.32
N ASP A 306 -1.78 5.87 -18.09
CA ASP A 306 -0.72 5.35 -18.95
C ASP A 306 -1.24 5.01 -20.36
N LEU A 307 -2.35 4.26 -20.43
CA LEU A 307 -3.01 3.91 -21.68
C LEU A 307 -3.34 5.14 -22.52
N SER A 308 -3.88 6.19 -21.89
CA SER A 308 -4.20 7.43 -22.57
C SER A 308 -2.95 8.09 -23.18
N ALA A 309 -1.85 8.17 -22.43
CA ALA A 309 -0.60 8.75 -22.91
C ALA A 309 -0.01 7.99 -24.11
N LEU A 310 -0.17 6.66 -24.13
CA LEU A 310 0.25 5.83 -25.24
C LEU A 310 -0.64 5.99 -26.49
N MET A 311 -1.95 6.24 -26.30
CA MET A 311 -2.94 6.21 -27.38
C MET A 311 -3.35 7.58 -27.92
N VAL A 312 -2.96 8.70 -27.28
CA VAL A 312 -3.15 10.06 -27.84
C VAL A 312 -2.65 10.14 -29.26
N GLY A 313 -3.47 10.74 -30.17
CA GLY A 313 -3.19 10.84 -31.61
C GLY A 313 -3.37 9.53 -32.40
N THR A 314 -3.77 8.43 -31.76
CA THR A 314 -4.07 7.13 -32.39
C THR A 314 -5.54 6.76 -32.18
N LEU A 315 -6.04 6.85 -30.98
CA LEU A 315 -7.45 6.66 -30.66
C LEU A 315 -8.09 8.02 -30.35
N PRO A 316 -9.14 8.45 -31.07
CA PRO A 316 -9.80 9.75 -30.80
C PRO A 316 -10.27 9.90 -29.35
N VAL A 317 -10.72 8.81 -28.72
CA VAL A 317 -11.22 8.79 -27.34
C VAL A 317 -10.10 8.98 -26.30
N ALA A 318 -8.84 8.74 -26.66
CA ALA A 318 -7.71 8.82 -25.73
C ALA A 318 -7.46 10.24 -25.20
N ASP A 319 -7.82 11.27 -25.95
CA ASP A 319 -7.71 12.67 -25.49
C ASP A 319 -8.63 12.94 -24.29
N ASN A 320 -9.85 12.40 -24.30
CA ASN A 320 -10.77 12.51 -23.18
C ASN A 320 -10.25 11.73 -21.96
N TRP A 321 -9.77 10.49 -22.17
CA TRP A 321 -9.16 9.71 -21.10
C TRP A 321 -7.98 10.46 -20.48
N PHE A 322 -7.10 11.04 -21.29
CA PHE A 322 -5.94 11.80 -20.84
C PHE A 322 -6.35 13.01 -20.00
N ASN A 323 -7.27 13.82 -20.52
CA ASN A 323 -7.74 15.02 -19.85
C ASN A 323 -8.32 14.74 -18.47
N ASP A 324 -9.04 13.62 -18.31
CA ASP A 324 -9.73 13.30 -17.08
C ASP A 324 -8.91 12.45 -16.11
N SER A 325 -7.99 11.59 -16.61
CA SER A 325 -7.28 10.62 -15.78
C SER A 325 -5.83 10.99 -15.46
N PHE A 326 -5.10 11.60 -16.41
CA PHE A 326 -3.64 11.68 -16.33
C PHE A 326 -3.16 12.51 -15.12
N ARG A 327 -3.58 13.79 -15.05
CA ARG A 327 -3.21 14.66 -13.92
C ARG A 327 -3.87 14.19 -12.63
N PHE A 328 -5.07 13.62 -12.69
CA PHE A 328 -5.77 13.08 -11.54
C PHE A 328 -5.03 11.89 -10.92
N TYR A 329 -4.49 10.99 -11.73
CA TYR A 329 -3.66 9.89 -11.25
C TYR A 329 -2.39 10.39 -10.55
N ILE A 330 -1.68 11.34 -11.16
CA ILE A 330 -0.46 11.91 -10.56
C ILE A 330 -0.78 12.67 -9.27
N HIS A 331 -1.91 13.37 -9.23
CA HIS A 331 -2.43 14.05 -8.06
C HIS A 331 -2.74 13.06 -6.92
N THR A 332 -3.43 11.96 -7.23
CA THR A 332 -3.84 10.93 -6.26
C THR A 332 -2.89 9.74 -6.22
N VAL A 333 -1.60 9.93 -6.40
CA VAL A 333 -0.61 8.86 -6.58
C VAL A 333 -0.68 7.75 -5.51
N SER A 334 -1.12 8.08 -4.31
CA SER A 334 -1.68 7.14 -3.35
C SER A 334 -2.66 7.88 -2.44
N PRO A 335 -3.89 7.39 -2.30
CA PRO A 335 -4.82 7.93 -1.32
C PRO A 335 -4.55 7.43 0.11
N TRP A 336 -3.69 6.40 0.27
CA TRP A 336 -3.48 5.67 1.52
C TRP A 336 -2.41 6.23 2.45
N GLY A 337 -1.76 7.29 2.10
CA GLY A 337 -0.74 7.89 2.95
C GLY A 337 -0.44 9.29 2.48
N GLY A 338 -0.51 10.28 3.29
CA GLY A 338 -0.26 11.68 2.98
C GLY A 338 1.14 11.91 2.38
N GLU A 339 1.71 13.09 2.56
CA GLU A 339 3.04 13.42 2.02
C GLU A 339 4.19 12.60 2.66
N GLU A 340 3.96 11.95 3.80
CA GLU A 340 4.95 11.06 4.43
C GLU A 340 5.25 9.80 3.59
N GLY A 341 4.37 9.44 2.66
CA GLY A 341 4.59 8.33 1.72
C GLY A 341 4.27 6.95 2.28
N GLY A 342 3.49 6.87 3.35
CA GLY A 342 3.04 5.62 3.94
C GLY A 342 2.00 4.90 3.07
N TRP A 343 1.69 3.65 3.45
CA TRP A 343 0.65 2.84 2.83
C TRP A 343 -0.21 2.17 3.91
N ALA A 344 -1.42 2.69 4.15
CA ALA A 344 -2.20 2.37 5.34
C ALA A 344 -2.93 1.02 5.31
N ASN A 345 -3.19 0.43 4.14
CA ASN A 345 -4.08 -0.72 4.06
C ASN A 345 -3.40 -2.10 4.05
N SER A 346 -2.09 -2.18 4.05
CA SER A 346 -1.24 -3.36 4.27
C SER A 346 0.13 -3.16 3.63
N SER A 347 1.21 -3.67 4.21
CA SER A 347 2.51 -3.66 3.53
C SER A 347 2.54 -4.60 2.33
N ALA A 348 1.78 -5.70 2.37
CA ALA A 348 1.60 -6.58 1.21
C ALA A 348 0.97 -5.86 0.02
N TYR A 349 -0.09 -5.07 0.28
CA TYR A 349 -0.74 -4.29 -0.78
C TYR A 349 0.16 -3.17 -1.30
N ALA A 350 1.01 -2.58 -0.46
CA ALA A 350 2.05 -1.66 -0.91
C ALA A 350 3.00 -2.33 -1.91
N ILE A 351 3.51 -3.52 -1.57
CA ILE A 351 4.42 -4.30 -2.42
C ILE A 351 3.75 -4.72 -3.72
N TRP A 352 2.54 -5.29 -3.66
CA TRP A 352 1.80 -5.68 -4.88
C TRP A 352 1.50 -4.49 -5.80
N SER A 353 1.25 -3.32 -5.22
CA SER A 353 1.03 -2.09 -5.98
C SER A 353 2.27 -1.63 -6.74
N LEU A 354 3.48 -1.99 -6.29
CA LEU A 354 4.71 -1.67 -7.03
C LEU A 354 4.71 -2.27 -8.42
N ASN A 355 4.36 -3.54 -8.55
CA ASN A 355 4.32 -4.21 -9.85
C ASN A 355 3.04 -3.88 -10.65
N LEU A 356 1.91 -3.77 -10.00
CA LEU A 356 0.62 -3.57 -10.67
C LEU A 356 0.43 -2.12 -11.14
N GLY A 357 0.57 -1.16 -10.23
CA GLY A 357 0.16 0.22 -10.48
C GLY A 357 1.30 1.25 -10.52
N ILE A 358 2.49 0.94 -9.99
CA ILE A 358 3.55 1.93 -9.80
C ILE A 358 4.65 1.78 -10.86
N ILE A 359 5.52 0.80 -10.74
CA ILE A 359 6.76 0.75 -11.52
C ILE A 359 6.51 0.78 -13.03
N PRO A 360 5.74 -0.15 -13.62
CA PRO A 360 5.54 -0.15 -15.06
C PRO A 360 4.80 1.10 -15.58
N ARG A 361 3.87 1.63 -14.76
CA ARG A 361 3.10 2.83 -15.15
C ARG A 361 3.96 4.08 -15.07
N TRP A 362 4.75 4.25 -14.01
CA TRP A 362 5.59 5.43 -13.84
C TRP A 362 6.76 5.46 -14.82
N ASP A 363 7.37 4.30 -15.12
CA ASP A 363 8.42 4.22 -16.13
C ASP A 363 7.86 4.56 -17.53
N SER A 364 6.69 4.04 -17.88
CA SER A 364 6.00 4.36 -19.13
C SER A 364 5.62 5.85 -19.22
N ILE A 365 4.98 6.40 -18.19
CA ILE A 365 4.61 7.83 -18.11
C ILE A 365 5.87 8.70 -18.22
N ARG A 366 6.93 8.36 -17.48
CA ARG A 366 8.20 9.09 -17.54
C ARG A 366 8.80 9.07 -18.94
N ALA A 367 8.83 7.92 -19.59
CA ALA A 367 9.33 7.78 -20.94
C ALA A 367 8.47 8.57 -21.93
N ALA A 368 7.13 8.50 -21.80
CA ALA A 368 6.21 9.18 -22.70
C ALA A 368 6.21 10.71 -22.53
N THR A 369 6.24 11.22 -21.32
CA THR A 369 5.98 12.64 -20.98
C THR A 369 7.15 13.37 -20.33
N GLY A 370 8.20 12.68 -19.90
CA GLY A 370 9.29 13.26 -19.10
C GLY A 370 8.97 13.46 -17.61
N ILE A 371 7.70 13.27 -17.19
CA ILE A 371 7.29 13.45 -15.80
C ILE A 371 7.80 12.29 -14.95
N ASN A 372 8.67 12.60 -13.98
CA ASN A 372 9.28 11.62 -13.10
C ASN A 372 8.55 11.58 -11.74
N ILE A 373 7.54 10.69 -11.60
CA ILE A 373 6.73 10.57 -10.38
C ILE A 373 7.56 10.07 -9.19
N TYR A 374 8.69 9.38 -9.41
CA TYR A 374 9.61 8.99 -8.33
C TYR A 374 10.22 10.19 -7.57
N LYS A 375 10.17 11.39 -8.14
CA LYS A 375 10.62 12.63 -7.48
C LYS A 375 9.54 13.30 -6.63
N LYS A 376 8.30 12.83 -6.67
CA LYS A 376 7.24 13.33 -5.78
C LYS A 376 7.63 13.03 -4.31
N PRO A 377 7.45 13.98 -3.35
CA PRO A 377 7.77 13.77 -1.93
C PRO A 377 7.19 12.49 -1.37
N TRP A 378 5.93 12.19 -1.69
CA TRP A 378 5.28 10.95 -1.32
C TRP A 378 6.09 9.70 -1.77
N SER A 379 6.64 9.72 -2.97
CA SER A 379 7.43 8.59 -3.51
C SER A 379 8.74 8.38 -2.75
N GLN A 380 9.37 9.46 -2.32
CA GLN A 380 10.57 9.38 -1.48
C GLN A 380 10.24 8.88 -0.08
N GLY A 381 9.08 9.27 0.44
CA GLY A 381 8.51 8.75 1.68
C GLY A 381 8.20 7.25 1.61
N LEU A 382 7.66 6.75 0.49
CA LEU A 382 7.40 5.33 0.28
C LEU A 382 8.68 4.49 0.31
N LEU A 383 9.80 5.01 -0.17
CA LEU A 383 11.10 4.35 0.01
C LEU A 383 11.44 4.20 1.50
N LYS A 384 11.28 5.26 2.30
CA LYS A 384 11.50 5.21 3.75
C LYS A 384 10.55 4.24 4.42
N TYR A 385 9.27 4.20 4.00
CA TYR A 385 8.31 3.23 4.48
C TYR A 385 8.84 1.81 4.30
N PHE A 386 9.27 1.41 3.11
CA PHE A 386 9.85 0.08 2.89
C PHE A 386 11.11 -0.17 3.72
N VAL A 387 12.01 0.80 3.81
CA VAL A 387 13.24 0.67 4.61
C VAL A 387 12.96 0.32 6.07
N TYR A 388 11.92 0.91 6.67
CA TYR A 388 11.61 0.72 8.09
C TYR A 388 10.59 -0.37 8.38
N PHE A 389 9.60 -0.58 7.50
CA PHE A 389 8.56 -1.59 7.72
C PHE A 389 8.87 -2.92 7.04
N GLU A 390 9.69 -2.91 6.01
CA GLU A 390 10.22 -4.10 5.34
C GLU A 390 11.76 -4.02 5.25
N PRO A 391 12.45 -3.90 6.39
CA PRO A 391 13.91 -3.82 6.39
C PRO A 391 14.54 -5.09 5.80
N PRO A 392 15.81 -5.04 5.34
CA PRO A 392 16.47 -6.22 4.77
C PRO A 392 16.30 -7.45 5.66
N SER A 393 15.99 -8.61 5.07
CA SER A 393 15.68 -9.88 5.74
C SER A 393 14.38 -9.91 6.57
N SER A 394 13.44 -8.98 6.38
CA SER A 394 12.13 -9.07 7.04
C SER A 394 11.44 -10.40 6.72
N PRO A 395 11.03 -11.21 7.73
CA PRO A 395 10.50 -12.55 7.48
C PRO A 395 9.01 -12.56 7.12
N ILE A 396 8.29 -11.51 7.49
CA ILE A 396 6.84 -11.35 7.27
C ILE A 396 6.52 -9.91 6.87
N GLN A 397 5.41 -9.74 6.20
CA GLN A 397 4.79 -8.44 5.95
C GLN A 397 3.99 -7.98 7.18
N LEU A 398 3.44 -6.75 7.15
CA LEU A 398 2.85 -6.12 8.32
C LEU A 398 1.42 -5.66 8.03
N PHE A 399 0.57 -5.90 9.01
CA PHE A 399 -0.80 -5.40 9.13
C PHE A 399 -1.67 -5.56 7.87
N GLY A 400 -2.94 -5.93 8.06
CA GLY A 400 -3.87 -6.11 6.95
C GLY A 400 -3.67 -7.39 6.15
N ASP A 401 -4.34 -7.46 5.00
CA ASP A 401 -4.34 -8.64 4.13
C ASP A 401 -2.95 -8.98 3.61
N GLY A 402 -2.52 -10.22 3.81
CA GLY A 402 -1.22 -10.74 3.36
C GLY A 402 -0.07 -10.59 4.36
N ALA A 403 -0.34 -10.10 5.58
CA ALA A 403 0.69 -9.88 6.60
C ALA A 403 1.49 -11.14 6.98
N GLU A 404 0.93 -12.32 6.84
CA GLU A 404 1.59 -13.59 7.14
C GLU A 404 2.62 -14.02 6.07
N MET A 405 2.67 -13.36 4.92
CA MET A 405 3.57 -13.71 3.82
C MET A 405 4.92 -13.01 3.95
N PRO A 406 6.03 -13.61 3.47
CA PRO A 406 7.28 -12.90 3.36
C PRO A 406 7.19 -11.79 2.29
N PRO A 407 7.95 -10.67 2.45
CA PRO A 407 8.01 -9.61 1.46
C PRO A 407 8.58 -10.08 0.11
N ASP A 408 7.99 -9.62 -0.98
CA ASP A 408 8.63 -9.76 -2.30
C ASP A 408 9.67 -8.65 -2.51
N PHE A 409 10.87 -8.88 -2.03
CA PHE A 409 11.98 -7.94 -2.15
C PHE A 409 12.39 -7.67 -3.60
N SER A 410 12.03 -8.50 -4.57
CA SER A 410 12.33 -8.23 -5.98
C SER A 410 11.58 -7.00 -6.50
N GLN A 411 10.35 -6.82 -6.08
CA GLN A 411 9.54 -5.66 -6.43
C GLN A 411 10.01 -4.39 -5.71
N ILE A 412 10.32 -4.51 -4.41
CA ILE A 412 10.86 -3.41 -3.62
C ILE A 412 12.21 -2.95 -4.20
N LYS A 413 13.06 -3.88 -4.59
CA LYS A 413 14.34 -3.62 -5.25
C LYS A 413 14.15 -2.87 -6.57
N GLY A 414 13.17 -3.29 -7.38
CA GLY A 414 12.78 -2.59 -8.59
C GLY A 414 12.38 -1.13 -8.32
N TYR A 415 11.66 -0.86 -7.23
CA TYR A 415 11.32 0.50 -6.81
C TYR A 415 12.53 1.30 -6.33
N ALA A 416 13.33 0.72 -5.43
CA ALA A 416 14.54 1.37 -4.89
C ALA A 416 15.54 1.73 -5.99
N SER A 417 15.67 0.90 -7.04
CA SER A 417 16.58 1.15 -8.16
C SER A 417 16.28 2.43 -8.96
N ARG A 418 15.04 2.93 -8.90
CA ARG A 418 14.57 4.14 -9.58
C ARG A 418 14.71 5.41 -8.74
N GLN A 419 15.15 5.28 -7.49
CA GLN A 419 15.39 6.40 -6.59
C GLN A 419 16.85 6.85 -6.67
N ASP A 420 17.08 8.16 -6.67
CA ASP A 420 18.42 8.77 -6.79
C ASP A 420 18.92 9.27 -5.43
N SER A 421 18.96 8.41 -4.41
CA SER A 421 19.36 8.78 -3.05
C SER A 421 20.31 7.77 -2.41
N PRO A 422 21.20 8.22 -1.48
CA PRO A 422 22.10 7.34 -0.73
C PRO A 422 21.38 6.24 0.05
N LEU A 423 20.19 6.56 0.61
CA LEU A 423 19.34 5.58 1.29
C LEU A 423 18.82 4.50 0.34
N ALA A 424 18.41 4.88 -0.86
CA ALA A 424 17.99 3.94 -1.90
C ALA A 424 19.14 3.01 -2.31
N ALA A 425 20.33 3.55 -2.49
CA ALA A 425 21.52 2.78 -2.84
C ALA A 425 21.86 1.76 -1.73
N TRP A 426 21.81 2.19 -0.46
CA TRP A 426 22.01 1.27 0.65
C TRP A 426 20.94 0.15 0.66
N TYR A 427 19.67 0.49 0.54
CA TYR A 427 18.59 -0.47 0.59
C TYR A 427 18.65 -1.46 -0.58
N PHE A 428 18.86 -0.96 -1.81
CA PHE A 428 19.03 -1.76 -3.02
C PHE A 428 20.13 -2.82 -2.90
N LEU A 429 21.24 -2.48 -2.24
CA LEU A 429 22.40 -3.37 -2.06
C LEU A 429 22.18 -4.40 -0.95
N ASN A 430 21.35 -4.13 0.04
CA ASN A 430 21.18 -4.97 1.23
C ASN A 430 19.93 -5.87 1.22
N ILE A 431 18.98 -5.64 0.31
CA ILE A 431 17.86 -6.56 0.10
C ILE A 431 18.21 -7.67 -0.90
N ASP A 432 17.31 -8.65 -1.07
CA ASP A 432 17.49 -9.83 -1.92
C ASP A 432 18.13 -9.49 -3.28
N LYS A 433 18.99 -10.36 -3.77
CA LYS A 433 19.66 -10.20 -5.07
C LYS A 433 18.74 -10.40 -6.27
N ARG A 434 17.57 -11.02 -6.07
CA ARG A 434 16.57 -11.23 -7.14
C ARG A 434 15.99 -9.91 -7.60
N GLU A 435 15.78 -9.80 -8.90
CA GLU A 435 15.12 -8.65 -9.53
C GLU A 435 14.01 -9.19 -10.43
N TYR A 436 12.93 -8.43 -10.59
CA TYR A 436 11.86 -8.79 -11.52
C TYR A 436 12.34 -8.56 -12.95
N PRO A 437 12.54 -9.62 -13.79
CA PRO A 437 13.35 -9.51 -15.00
C PRO A 437 12.86 -8.44 -15.99
N LEU A 438 11.54 -8.39 -16.25
CA LEU A 438 11.00 -7.43 -17.22
C LEU A 438 11.09 -5.99 -16.71
N GLN A 439 10.85 -5.75 -15.42
CA GLN A 439 11.00 -4.42 -14.82
C GLN A 439 12.43 -3.88 -14.95
N VAL A 440 13.43 -4.74 -14.79
CA VAL A 440 14.84 -4.35 -14.95
C VAL A 440 15.14 -4.02 -16.40
N LEU A 441 14.60 -4.78 -17.37
CA LEU A 441 14.81 -4.48 -18.80
C LEU A 441 14.14 -3.18 -19.25
N GLU A 442 12.97 -2.87 -18.72
CA GLU A 442 12.22 -1.65 -19.02
C GLU A 442 12.77 -0.41 -18.25
N ALA A 443 13.62 -0.61 -17.26
CA ALA A 443 14.17 0.47 -16.45
C ALA A 443 15.17 1.36 -17.23
N PRO A 444 15.35 2.62 -16.80
CA PRO A 444 16.37 3.51 -17.36
C PRO A 444 17.78 2.91 -17.29
N ILE A 445 18.66 3.30 -18.21
CA ILE A 445 20.06 2.90 -18.25
C ILE A 445 20.94 4.17 -18.24
N PRO A 446 21.84 4.35 -17.25
CA PRO A 446 21.96 3.53 -16.03
C PRO A 446 20.74 3.66 -15.11
N LEU A 447 20.59 2.74 -14.15
CA LEU A 447 19.57 2.88 -13.09
C LEU A 447 19.86 4.15 -12.26
N PRO A 448 18.85 4.91 -11.81
CA PRO A 448 19.06 6.11 -11.01
C PRO A 448 19.90 5.91 -9.75
N VAL A 449 19.81 4.73 -9.13
CA VAL A 449 20.56 4.36 -7.92
C VAL A 449 22.06 4.05 -8.19
N GLU A 450 22.43 3.76 -9.45
CA GLU A 450 23.80 3.38 -9.80
C GLU A 450 24.75 4.56 -9.67
N GLY A 451 25.94 4.28 -9.14
CA GLY A 451 26.97 5.31 -8.92
C GLY A 451 26.76 6.19 -7.67
N ILE A 452 25.68 5.98 -6.92
CA ILE A 452 25.41 6.70 -5.67
C ILE A 452 26.06 5.97 -4.51
N LYS A 453 26.83 6.70 -3.70
CA LYS A 453 27.42 6.16 -2.47
C LYS A 453 26.30 5.75 -1.49
N PRO A 454 26.25 4.48 -1.06
CA PRO A 454 25.21 4.03 -0.15
C PRO A 454 25.39 4.58 1.27
N GLU A 455 24.28 5.03 1.88
CA GLU A 455 24.25 5.43 3.28
C GLU A 455 23.04 4.78 3.99
N PRO A 456 23.26 4.09 5.11
CA PRO A 456 22.18 3.48 5.88
C PRO A 456 21.28 4.55 6.51
N PRO A 457 20.06 4.17 6.96
CA PRO A 457 19.22 5.08 7.72
C PRO A 457 19.92 5.53 9.01
N ARG A 458 19.79 6.82 9.33
CA ARG A 458 20.44 7.42 10.50
C ARG A 458 19.74 7.07 11.83
N ALA A 459 18.42 6.92 11.78
CA ALA A 459 17.61 6.56 12.94
C ALA A 459 17.23 5.07 12.90
N ASN A 460 17.12 4.46 14.08
CA ASN A 460 16.63 3.08 14.18
C ASN A 460 15.10 3.00 14.31
N SER A 461 14.42 4.11 14.47
CA SER A 461 12.96 4.12 14.68
C SER A 461 12.32 5.30 13.95
N ILE A 462 11.10 5.11 13.53
CA ILE A 462 10.32 6.10 12.78
C ILE A 462 8.83 5.98 13.08
N ALA A 463 8.13 7.11 13.01
CA ALA A 463 6.67 7.14 12.94
C ALA A 463 6.23 7.74 11.59
N PHE A 464 5.21 7.13 11.00
CA PHE A 464 4.44 7.67 9.90
C PHE A 464 3.09 8.11 10.45
N HIS A 465 2.98 9.39 10.77
CA HIS A 465 1.81 9.96 11.44
C HIS A 465 0.57 9.93 10.56
N ASP A 466 0.73 10.16 9.24
CA ASP A 466 -0.37 10.16 8.29
C ASP A 466 -1.10 8.82 8.22
N ILE A 467 -0.40 7.71 8.46
CA ILE A 467 -0.98 6.37 8.47
C ILE A 467 -1.09 5.75 9.87
N GLY A 468 -0.52 6.39 10.89
CA GLY A 468 -0.54 5.91 12.27
C GLY A 468 0.29 4.63 12.51
N TRP A 469 1.44 4.48 11.83
CA TRP A 469 2.33 3.33 11.98
C TRP A 469 3.68 3.74 12.56
N VAL A 470 4.23 2.88 13.41
CA VAL A 470 5.54 3.06 14.06
C VAL A 470 6.39 1.81 13.87
N ALA A 471 7.67 1.99 13.54
CA ALA A 471 8.68 0.95 13.56
C ALA A 471 9.81 1.34 14.53
N MET A 472 10.19 0.41 15.39
CA MET A 472 11.25 0.56 16.39
C MET A 472 12.20 -0.63 16.26
N HIS A 473 13.48 -0.38 15.96
CA HIS A 473 14.50 -1.43 15.78
C HIS A 473 15.62 -1.30 16.81
N SER A 474 16.16 -2.43 17.24
CA SER A 474 17.38 -2.44 18.08
C SER A 474 18.57 -1.83 17.34
N ALA A 475 18.76 -2.25 16.08
CA ALA A 475 19.70 -1.68 15.11
C ALA A 475 19.22 -2.04 13.71
N ILE A 476 18.70 -1.09 12.95
CA ILE A 476 18.06 -1.34 11.66
C ILE A 476 18.98 -2.00 10.63
N VAL A 477 20.28 -1.77 10.75
CA VAL A 477 21.31 -2.33 9.86
C VAL A 477 21.72 -3.76 10.23
N ASP A 478 21.36 -4.25 11.43
CA ASP A 478 21.68 -5.61 11.88
C ASP A 478 20.62 -6.58 11.33
N PRO A 479 21.01 -7.62 10.56
CA PRO A 479 20.06 -8.63 10.09
C PRO A 479 19.40 -9.42 11.24
N LEU A 480 20.06 -9.54 12.39
CA LEU A 480 19.52 -10.22 13.57
C LEU A 480 18.83 -9.26 14.57
N ARG A 481 18.45 -8.08 14.12
CA ARG A 481 17.77 -7.07 14.94
C ARG A 481 16.50 -7.58 15.58
N THR A 482 16.11 -6.91 16.66
CA THR A 482 14.72 -6.91 17.13
C THR A 482 13.98 -5.75 16.50
N SER A 483 12.77 -6.02 16.03
CA SER A 483 11.86 -5.03 15.42
C SER A 483 10.51 -5.10 16.10
N VAL A 484 10.04 -3.98 16.61
CA VAL A 484 8.70 -3.79 17.16
C VAL A 484 7.93 -2.87 16.23
N TYR A 485 6.80 -3.34 15.75
CA TYR A 485 5.91 -2.55 14.89
C TYR A 485 4.60 -2.29 15.63
N PHE A 486 4.08 -1.08 15.49
CA PHE A 486 2.85 -0.66 16.14
C PHE A 486 1.95 0.08 15.13
N ARG A 487 0.64 -0.12 15.27
CA ARG A 487 -0.36 0.52 14.41
C ARG A 487 -1.50 1.10 15.23
N SER A 488 -1.83 2.38 14.99
CA SER A 488 -3.07 3.06 15.42
C SER A 488 -3.48 4.04 14.32
N SER A 489 -4.25 3.57 13.35
CA SER A 489 -4.41 4.19 12.04
C SER A 489 -5.69 5.02 11.91
N PRO A 490 -5.62 6.23 11.31
CA PRO A 490 -6.80 7.02 10.99
C PRO A 490 -7.64 6.44 9.83
N TYR A 491 -7.09 5.46 9.08
CA TYR A 491 -7.80 4.79 7.99
C TYR A 491 -8.70 3.64 8.46
N ALA A 492 -8.83 3.44 9.76
CA ALA A 492 -9.68 2.40 10.35
C ALA A 492 -9.38 0.99 9.83
N ALA A 493 -10.40 0.13 9.79
CA ALA A 493 -10.38 -1.20 9.18
C ALA A 493 -10.96 -1.14 7.76
N PHE A 494 -10.56 -0.17 6.95
CA PHE A 494 -11.12 0.03 5.61
C PHE A 494 -10.30 -0.67 4.52
N GLY A 495 -11.01 -1.23 3.52
CA GLY A 495 -10.38 -1.97 2.42
C GLY A 495 -9.66 -3.21 2.93
N HIS A 496 -8.36 -3.29 2.72
CA HIS A 496 -7.50 -4.41 3.13
C HIS A 496 -6.86 -4.23 4.51
N SER A 497 -7.19 -3.13 5.22
CA SER A 497 -6.84 -2.96 6.64
C SER A 497 -7.71 -3.83 7.52
N HIS A 498 -7.20 -4.21 8.69
CA HIS A 498 -7.92 -5.02 9.66
C HIS A 498 -8.43 -4.18 10.84
N ALA A 499 -9.29 -4.78 11.67
CA ALA A 499 -9.78 -4.19 12.91
C ALA A 499 -8.73 -4.34 14.02
N ASP A 500 -7.55 -3.76 13.81
CA ASP A 500 -6.31 -4.02 14.56
C ASP A 500 -5.62 -2.75 15.09
N ASN A 501 -6.38 -1.66 15.32
CA ASN A 501 -5.80 -0.48 15.96
C ASN A 501 -5.24 -0.80 17.33
N ASN A 502 -4.13 -0.17 17.69
CA ASN A 502 -3.32 -0.46 18.87
C ASN A 502 -2.75 -1.89 18.90
N SER A 503 -2.64 -2.57 17.76
CA SER A 503 -1.93 -3.84 17.67
C SER A 503 -0.43 -3.63 17.48
N PHE A 504 0.34 -4.66 17.80
CA PHE A 504 1.79 -4.68 17.60
C PHE A 504 2.24 -6.03 17.02
N VAL A 505 3.39 -6.02 16.36
CA VAL A 505 4.09 -7.19 15.85
C VAL A 505 5.52 -7.15 16.37
N LEU A 506 6.07 -8.32 16.74
CA LEU A 506 7.43 -8.46 17.22
C LEU A 506 8.19 -9.48 16.38
N VAL A 507 9.29 -9.02 15.80
CA VAL A 507 10.25 -9.86 15.05
C VAL A 507 11.60 -9.78 15.79
N SER A 508 12.28 -10.89 15.96
CA SER A 508 13.63 -10.92 16.52
C SER A 508 14.46 -12.00 15.87
N ARG A 509 15.74 -11.74 15.59
CA ARG A 509 16.65 -12.70 14.96
C ARG A 509 16.12 -13.26 13.63
N ASP A 510 15.51 -12.40 12.83
CA ASP A 510 14.87 -12.77 11.55
C ASP A 510 13.71 -13.77 11.69
N GLU A 511 13.11 -13.87 12.89
CA GLU A 511 11.99 -14.75 13.18
C GLU A 511 10.77 -13.97 13.71
N PRO A 512 9.55 -14.27 13.21
CA PRO A 512 8.33 -13.64 13.71
C PRO A 512 7.94 -14.29 15.05
N LEU A 513 8.11 -13.55 16.15
CA LEU A 513 7.80 -14.03 17.49
C LEU A 513 6.34 -13.80 17.87
N LEU A 514 5.85 -12.57 17.68
CA LEU A 514 4.45 -12.21 17.95
C LEU A 514 3.86 -11.63 16.67
N ILE A 515 2.82 -12.26 16.17
CA ILE A 515 2.29 -12.06 14.82
C ILE A 515 0.85 -11.54 14.82
N ALA A 516 0.36 -11.06 13.67
CA ALA A 516 -1.05 -11.08 13.33
C ALA A 516 -1.42 -12.51 12.89
N SER A 517 -2.56 -13.04 13.35
CA SER A 517 -2.95 -14.44 13.14
C SER A 517 -3.91 -14.59 11.99
N GLY A 518 -3.72 -15.66 11.21
CA GLY A 518 -4.58 -16.05 10.09
C GLY A 518 -3.84 -16.06 8.76
N TYR A 519 -4.59 -16.30 7.69
CA TYR A 519 -4.08 -16.45 6.32
C TYR A 519 -5.03 -15.78 5.35
N TYR A 520 -4.51 -14.93 4.49
CA TYR A 520 -5.34 -14.30 3.47
C TYR A 520 -5.73 -15.28 2.36
N ASP A 521 -6.95 -15.75 2.37
CA ASP A 521 -7.57 -16.55 1.30
C ASP A 521 -8.25 -15.66 0.25
N TRP A 522 -9.30 -14.92 0.58
CA TRP A 522 -9.89 -13.83 -0.22
C TRP A 522 -10.76 -12.93 0.67
N GLU A 523 -10.89 -11.66 0.27
CA GLU A 523 -11.73 -10.71 0.97
C GLU A 523 -13.19 -11.20 1.02
N GLY A 524 -13.75 -11.26 2.22
CA GLY A 524 -15.11 -11.67 2.48
C GLY A 524 -15.33 -13.18 2.56
N SER A 525 -14.27 -14.00 2.60
CA SER A 525 -14.35 -15.42 2.93
C SER A 525 -14.88 -15.65 4.35
N PRO A 526 -15.32 -16.88 4.71
CA PRO A 526 -15.62 -17.21 6.08
C PRO A 526 -14.46 -16.98 7.05
N HIS A 527 -13.23 -17.40 6.68
CA HIS A 527 -12.02 -17.18 7.48
C HIS A 527 -11.73 -15.69 7.64
N TRP A 528 -11.72 -14.94 6.53
CA TRP A 528 -11.48 -13.50 6.56
C TRP A 528 -12.46 -12.77 7.49
N LYS A 529 -13.78 -13.07 7.39
CA LYS A 529 -14.82 -12.40 8.19
C LYS A 529 -14.83 -12.79 9.67
N GLN A 530 -14.58 -14.05 9.99
CA GLN A 530 -14.79 -14.59 11.34
C GLN A 530 -13.48 -14.61 12.15
N TRP A 531 -12.34 -14.49 11.50
CA TRP A 531 -11.03 -14.52 12.15
C TRP A 531 -10.11 -13.42 11.64
N TYR A 532 -9.58 -13.55 10.43
CA TYR A 532 -8.41 -12.84 9.93
C TYR A 532 -8.51 -11.30 10.01
N TRP A 533 -9.69 -10.75 9.70
CA TRP A 533 -9.98 -9.32 9.77
C TRP A 533 -10.31 -8.83 11.20
N GLN A 534 -10.67 -9.73 12.13
CA GLN A 534 -11.19 -9.41 13.45
C GLN A 534 -10.09 -9.02 14.45
N THR A 535 -10.41 -8.16 15.42
CA THR A 535 -9.48 -7.74 16.48
C THR A 535 -8.89 -8.90 17.26
N LYS A 536 -9.64 -9.97 17.47
CA LYS A 536 -9.20 -11.18 18.19
C LYS A 536 -8.09 -11.96 17.48
N ALA A 537 -7.82 -11.69 16.20
CA ALA A 537 -6.71 -12.25 15.45
C ALA A 537 -5.42 -11.42 15.56
N HIS A 538 -5.42 -10.36 16.35
CA HIS A 538 -4.30 -9.43 16.47
C HIS A 538 -3.86 -9.26 17.93
N ASN A 539 -2.63 -8.81 18.16
CA ASN A 539 -2.10 -8.50 19.50
C ASN A 539 -2.73 -7.21 20.04
N ALA A 540 -4.04 -7.24 20.23
CA ALA A 540 -4.89 -6.10 20.59
C ALA A 540 -5.89 -6.50 21.69
N ILE A 541 -6.72 -5.55 22.12
CA ILE A 541 -7.70 -5.76 23.19
C ILE A 541 -9.03 -6.21 22.63
N THR A 542 -9.58 -7.27 23.25
CA THR A 542 -10.99 -7.66 23.11
C THR A 542 -11.67 -7.74 24.47
N PHE A 543 -12.95 -8.07 24.48
CA PHE A 543 -13.73 -8.25 25.70
C PHE A 543 -14.93 -9.19 25.44
N ASP A 544 -15.47 -9.74 26.54
CA ASP A 544 -16.71 -10.54 26.52
C ASP A 544 -16.73 -11.65 25.44
N GLY A 545 -15.66 -12.43 25.32
CA GLY A 545 -15.56 -13.57 24.41
C GLY A 545 -15.09 -13.19 22.99
N GLY A 546 -14.14 -12.26 22.88
CA GLY A 546 -13.48 -11.89 21.61
C GLY A 546 -14.15 -10.74 20.86
N LYS A 547 -15.08 -10.01 21.46
CA LYS A 547 -15.63 -8.79 20.89
C LYS A 547 -14.56 -7.71 20.80
N GLY A 548 -14.49 -7.03 19.66
CA GLY A 548 -13.43 -6.07 19.37
C GLY A 548 -13.89 -4.81 18.66
N GLN A 549 -13.01 -4.29 17.83
CA GLN A 549 -13.20 -3.08 17.03
C GLN A 549 -14.10 -3.39 15.83
N ALA A 550 -14.94 -2.43 15.42
CA ALA A 550 -15.75 -2.48 14.19
C ALA A 550 -16.43 -3.85 13.93
N GLU A 551 -17.12 -4.40 14.93
CA GLU A 551 -17.72 -5.75 14.90
C GLU A 551 -18.67 -6.02 13.72
N LYS A 552 -19.23 -4.98 13.10
CA LYS A 552 -20.14 -5.14 11.97
C LYS A 552 -19.39 -5.36 10.69
N THR A 553 -19.52 -6.55 10.17
CA THR A 553 -19.02 -7.04 8.90
C THR A 553 -19.32 -6.09 7.73
N GLY A 554 -18.33 -5.79 6.97
CA GLY A 554 -18.35 -4.99 5.75
C GLY A 554 -16.95 -4.47 5.47
N SER A 555 -16.72 -3.86 4.35
CA SER A 555 -15.44 -3.25 3.95
C SER A 555 -14.98 -2.12 4.87
N GLY A 556 -15.12 -2.30 6.18
CA GLY A 556 -14.71 -1.38 7.23
C GLY A 556 -15.48 -0.06 7.27
N LYS A 557 -15.53 0.53 8.45
CA LYS A 557 -16.07 1.86 8.63
C LYS A 557 -14.93 2.83 8.89
N MET A 558 -14.85 3.89 8.11
CA MET A 558 -13.89 4.98 8.33
C MET A 558 -14.05 5.67 9.71
N THR A 559 -15.18 5.47 10.39
CA THR A 559 -15.40 5.97 11.74
C THR A 559 -14.69 5.15 12.82
N ALA A 560 -14.40 3.87 12.57
CA ALA A 560 -13.72 2.97 13.50
C ALA A 560 -12.19 3.15 13.47
N LYS A 561 -11.75 4.39 13.56
CA LYS A 561 -10.34 4.78 13.40
C LYS A 561 -9.57 4.77 14.72
N GLY A 562 -8.26 4.58 14.61
CA GLY A 562 -7.30 4.89 15.65
C GLY A 562 -6.57 6.20 15.36
N GLN A 563 -5.70 6.58 16.27
CA GLN A 563 -4.80 7.72 16.12
C GLN A 563 -3.49 7.44 16.84
N LEU A 564 -2.38 7.70 16.18
CA LEU A 564 -1.08 7.81 16.83
C LEU A 564 -1.04 9.17 17.51
N THR A 565 -1.00 9.18 18.86
CA THR A 565 -1.06 10.41 19.65
C THR A 565 0.32 10.93 20.00
N GLU A 566 1.31 10.04 20.13
CA GLU A 566 2.68 10.42 20.47
C GLU A 566 3.70 9.43 19.94
N PHE A 567 4.86 9.94 19.54
CA PHE A 567 6.07 9.16 19.25
C PHE A 567 7.31 9.94 19.66
N GLN A 568 8.19 9.28 20.39
CA GLN A 568 9.49 9.83 20.81
C GLN A 568 10.58 8.76 20.66
N SER A 569 11.79 9.17 20.28
CA SER A 569 12.98 8.31 20.22
C SER A 569 14.21 9.11 20.67
N ASN A 570 14.92 8.63 21.67
CA ASN A 570 16.14 9.28 22.20
C ASN A 570 17.40 8.43 22.02
N GLY A 571 17.33 7.38 21.20
CA GLY A 571 18.43 6.45 20.96
C GLY A 571 18.56 5.31 21.98
N LYS A 572 18.02 5.44 23.19
CA LYS A 572 17.98 4.41 24.25
C LYS A 572 16.59 3.83 24.42
N VAL A 573 15.60 4.69 24.45
CA VAL A 573 14.18 4.37 24.61
C VAL A 573 13.40 4.97 23.48
N ASP A 574 12.58 4.15 22.85
CA ASP A 574 11.53 4.57 21.95
C ASP A 574 10.19 4.50 22.68
N PHE A 575 9.37 5.49 22.51
CA PHE A 575 8.04 5.59 23.09
C PHE A 575 6.99 5.87 22.01
N THR A 576 5.85 5.23 22.14
CA THR A 576 4.68 5.55 21.29
C THR A 576 3.38 5.37 22.07
N GLU A 577 2.39 6.22 21.77
CA GLU A 577 1.02 6.09 22.27
C GLU A 577 0.02 6.10 21.12
N GLY A 578 -0.95 5.18 21.16
CA GLY A 578 -2.10 5.13 20.28
C GLY A 578 -3.41 5.19 21.03
N ASP A 579 -4.39 5.90 20.47
CA ASP A 579 -5.77 5.93 20.94
C ASP A 579 -6.68 5.25 19.92
N ALA A 580 -7.18 4.06 20.29
CA ALA A 580 -8.14 3.28 19.50
C ALA A 580 -9.58 3.41 19.99
N THR A 581 -9.88 4.36 20.88
CA THR A 581 -11.21 4.53 21.48
C THR A 581 -12.32 4.62 20.41
N PRO A 582 -12.18 5.41 19.32
CA PRO A 582 -13.19 5.49 18.27
C PRO A 582 -13.41 4.16 17.53
N ALA A 583 -12.39 3.31 17.46
CA ALA A 583 -12.47 2.02 16.77
C ALA A 583 -13.46 1.04 17.43
N TYR A 584 -13.72 1.20 18.71
CA TYR A 584 -14.69 0.39 19.48
C TYR A 584 -16.14 0.90 19.39
N GLU A 585 -16.41 1.97 18.64
CA GLU A 585 -17.74 2.51 18.35
C GLU A 585 -18.65 2.67 19.60
N GLY A 586 -18.10 3.16 20.70
CA GLY A 586 -18.79 3.40 21.96
C GLY A 586 -18.89 2.19 22.91
N ALA A 587 -18.45 1.00 22.50
CA ALA A 587 -18.34 -0.15 23.40
C ALA A 587 -17.31 0.07 24.51
N LEU A 588 -16.24 0.83 24.21
CA LEU A 588 -15.28 1.34 25.17
C LEU A 588 -15.29 2.88 25.15
N GLN A 589 -15.14 3.48 26.32
CA GLN A 589 -15.00 4.91 26.53
C GLN A 589 -13.53 5.36 26.48
N GLN A 590 -12.62 4.43 26.67
CA GLN A 590 -11.18 4.60 26.57
C GLN A 590 -10.53 3.29 26.12
N ALA A 591 -9.65 3.38 25.13
CA ALA A 591 -8.79 2.28 24.67
C ALA A 591 -7.45 2.87 24.20
N ARG A 592 -6.55 3.11 25.13
CA ARG A 592 -5.22 3.67 24.88
C ARG A 592 -4.15 2.64 25.14
N ARG A 593 -3.16 2.57 24.28
CA ARG A 593 -1.97 1.72 24.44
C ARG A 593 -0.72 2.54 24.33
N ARG A 594 0.20 2.30 25.26
CA ARG A 594 1.54 2.88 25.29
C ARG A 594 2.57 1.78 25.21
N LEU A 595 3.61 2.01 24.39
CA LEU A 595 4.74 1.12 24.26
C LEU A 595 6.03 1.88 24.56
N TRP A 596 6.92 1.27 25.35
CA TRP A 596 8.30 1.70 25.55
C TRP A 596 9.21 0.56 25.12
N TYR A 597 10.06 0.80 24.13
CA TYR A 597 11.08 -0.15 23.72
C TYR A 597 12.45 0.31 24.25
N LEU A 598 12.97 -0.40 25.28
CA LEU A 598 14.27 -0.17 25.88
C LEU A 598 15.33 -0.88 25.03
N ARG A 599 15.90 -0.17 24.08
CA ARG A 599 16.73 -0.73 23.01
C ARG A 599 17.95 -1.49 23.53
N ASN A 600 18.71 -0.89 24.47
CA ASN A 600 19.93 -1.51 25.01
C ASN A 600 19.67 -2.76 25.84
N LYS A 601 18.47 -2.90 26.38
CA LYS A 601 18.06 -4.07 27.18
C LYS A 601 17.32 -5.10 26.35
N ASN A 602 16.82 -4.70 25.18
CA ASN A 602 15.93 -5.49 24.35
C ASN A 602 14.64 -5.86 25.09
N VAL A 603 14.01 -4.89 25.75
CA VAL A 603 12.77 -5.06 26.52
C VAL A 603 11.69 -4.15 25.96
N LEU A 604 10.50 -4.71 25.78
CA LEU A 604 9.30 -3.97 25.41
C LEU A 604 8.33 -3.93 26.60
N ILE A 605 7.92 -2.73 27.01
CA ILE A 605 6.88 -2.51 28.01
C ILE A 605 5.62 -2.07 27.29
N ILE A 606 4.49 -2.70 27.63
CA ILE A 606 3.19 -2.41 27.03
C ILE A 606 2.21 -2.07 28.15
N HIS A 607 1.58 -0.91 28.06
CA HIS A 607 0.57 -0.45 29.00
C HIS A 607 -0.71 -0.11 28.27
N ASP A 608 -1.80 -0.79 28.63
CA ASP A 608 -3.15 -0.51 28.14
C ASP A 608 -3.98 0.14 29.26
N SER A 609 -4.69 1.22 28.94
CA SER A 609 -5.65 1.87 29.80
C SER A 609 -7.03 1.82 29.16
N LEU A 610 -7.96 1.09 29.80
CA LEU A 610 -9.27 0.75 29.24
C LEU A 610 -10.40 1.20 30.17
N ARG A 611 -11.49 1.71 29.58
CA ARG A 611 -12.75 2.04 30.27
C ARG A 611 -13.96 1.67 29.44
N SER A 612 -15.00 1.21 30.11
CA SER A 612 -16.32 0.96 29.52
C SER A 612 -17.43 1.50 30.43
N ALA A 613 -18.59 1.82 29.83
CA ALA A 613 -19.76 2.28 30.59
C ALA A 613 -20.38 1.17 31.46
N THR A 614 -20.19 -0.08 31.07
CA THR A 614 -20.68 -1.25 31.78
C THR A 614 -19.52 -2.22 32.05
N PRO A 615 -19.55 -2.96 33.19
CA PRO A 615 -18.48 -3.92 33.48
C PRO A 615 -18.31 -4.96 32.37
N ARG A 616 -17.06 -5.14 31.91
CA ARG A 616 -16.63 -6.08 30.88
C ARG A 616 -15.62 -7.07 31.41
N GLN A 617 -15.53 -8.23 30.81
CA GLN A 617 -14.42 -9.14 30.96
C GLN A 617 -13.41 -8.81 29.87
N PHE A 618 -12.32 -8.15 30.22
CA PHE A 618 -11.31 -7.69 29.27
C PHE A 618 -10.31 -8.78 28.92
N GLU A 619 -9.82 -8.76 27.69
CA GLU A 619 -8.96 -9.78 27.10
C GLU A 619 -7.79 -9.10 26.40
N TRP A 620 -6.58 -9.47 26.77
CA TRP A 620 -5.33 -9.06 26.13
C TRP A 620 -4.83 -10.20 25.25
N ASN A 621 -4.96 -10.06 23.91
CA ASN A 621 -4.66 -11.12 22.95
C ASN A 621 -3.20 -11.08 22.53
N ILE A 622 -2.65 -12.27 22.25
CA ILE A 622 -1.28 -12.47 21.77
C ILE A 622 -1.22 -13.71 20.88
N HIS A 623 -0.43 -13.63 19.80
CA HIS A 623 -0.39 -14.68 18.76
C HIS A 623 1.05 -15.04 18.41
N ALA A 624 1.27 -16.34 18.14
CA ALA A 624 2.57 -16.87 17.75
C ALA A 624 2.41 -18.09 16.81
N LEU A 625 3.49 -18.48 16.15
CA LEU A 625 3.55 -19.71 15.35
C LEU A 625 3.66 -20.99 16.20
N ASN A 626 4.17 -20.87 17.44
CA ASN A 626 4.34 -21.95 18.37
C ASN A 626 3.55 -21.75 19.66
N PRO A 627 3.23 -22.81 20.42
CA PRO A 627 2.53 -22.67 21.70
C PRO A 627 3.33 -21.83 22.71
N PHE A 628 2.60 -21.16 23.56
CA PHE A 628 3.16 -20.44 24.71
C PHE A 628 3.43 -21.44 25.85
N GLU A 629 4.63 -21.43 26.39
CA GLU A 629 4.98 -22.21 27.58
C GLU A 629 4.61 -21.40 28.82
N ILE A 630 3.67 -21.89 29.63
CA ILE A 630 3.27 -21.24 30.88
C ILE A 630 4.31 -21.53 31.95
N LYS A 631 4.95 -20.51 32.47
CA LYS A 631 5.96 -20.63 33.55
C LYS A 631 5.31 -20.52 34.92
N GLU A 632 4.48 -19.52 35.12
CA GLU A 632 3.69 -19.26 36.30
C GLU A 632 2.46 -18.41 35.94
N PRO A 633 1.49 -18.23 36.83
CA PRO A 633 0.37 -17.35 36.56
C PRO A 633 0.83 -15.95 36.16
N GLY A 634 0.44 -15.48 34.97
CA GLY A 634 0.87 -14.19 34.43
C GLY A 634 2.21 -14.20 33.69
N SER A 635 2.95 -15.31 33.66
CA SER A 635 4.25 -15.42 32.99
C SER A 635 4.25 -16.53 31.95
N ILE A 636 4.58 -16.19 30.69
CA ILE A 636 4.64 -17.12 29.56
C ILE A 636 5.93 -16.91 28.76
N GLU A 637 6.38 -17.95 28.10
CA GLU A 637 7.49 -17.90 27.15
C GLU A 637 7.01 -18.35 25.78
N VAL A 638 7.49 -17.67 24.73
CA VAL A 638 7.34 -18.09 23.33
C VAL A 638 8.70 -18.26 22.68
N LYS A 639 8.81 -19.27 21.81
CA LYS A 639 10.04 -19.60 21.07
C LYS A 639 9.73 -19.79 19.60
N GLN A 640 10.60 -19.26 18.76
CA GLN A 640 10.58 -19.50 17.32
C GLN A 640 12.02 -19.64 16.82
N LYS A 641 12.42 -20.87 16.52
CA LYS A 641 13.81 -21.24 16.20
C LYS A 641 14.81 -20.66 17.23
N ALA A 642 15.70 -19.74 16.82
CA ALA A 642 16.69 -19.10 17.70
C ALA A 642 16.14 -17.91 18.50
N ALA A 643 14.96 -17.42 18.17
CA ALA A 643 14.32 -16.30 18.83
C ALA A 643 13.42 -16.75 19.96
N ARG A 644 13.36 -16.00 21.05
CA ARG A 644 12.44 -16.22 22.18
C ARG A 644 12.08 -14.93 22.89
N ALA A 645 10.95 -14.94 23.59
CA ALA A 645 10.55 -13.85 24.48
C ALA A 645 9.82 -14.38 25.70
N CYS A 646 10.13 -13.80 26.86
CA CYS A 646 9.45 -14.03 28.12
C CYS A 646 8.50 -12.86 28.39
N ILE A 647 7.22 -13.14 28.58
CA ILE A 647 6.16 -12.14 28.73
C ILE A 647 5.60 -12.24 30.14
N ASN A 648 5.72 -11.15 30.90
CA ASN A 648 5.24 -11.05 32.26
C ASN A 648 4.12 -10.02 32.35
N MET A 649 2.91 -10.46 32.67
CA MET A 649 1.76 -9.59 32.91
C MET A 649 1.81 -9.13 34.38
N LEU A 650 2.19 -7.88 34.60
CA LEU A 650 2.34 -7.31 35.93
C LEU A 650 1.03 -6.75 36.51
N GLN A 651 0.12 -6.32 35.64
CA GLN A 651 -1.21 -5.83 35.99
C GLN A 651 -2.24 -6.30 34.94
N PRO A 652 -3.49 -6.59 35.32
CA PRO A 652 -3.95 -6.76 36.68
C PRO A 652 -3.50 -8.12 37.26
N HIS A 653 -3.43 -8.24 38.59
CA HIS A 653 -3.01 -9.50 39.24
C HIS A 653 -4.05 -10.63 39.12
N ALA A 654 -5.33 -10.29 39.04
CA ALA A 654 -6.42 -11.26 38.95
C ALA A 654 -6.72 -11.58 37.46
N ILE A 655 -5.83 -12.36 36.83
CA ILE A 655 -5.95 -12.79 35.43
C ILE A 655 -5.85 -14.30 35.27
N GLU A 656 -6.30 -14.79 34.14
CA GLU A 656 -6.12 -16.15 33.65
C GLU A 656 -5.48 -16.12 32.27
N PHE A 657 -4.64 -17.09 31.96
CA PHE A 657 -4.09 -17.30 30.63
C PHE A 657 -4.67 -18.56 30.01
N ALA A 658 -5.18 -18.44 28.78
CA ALA A 658 -5.64 -19.56 27.97
C ALA A 658 -5.06 -19.46 26.56
N GLN A 659 -4.84 -20.59 25.91
CA GLN A 659 -4.40 -20.64 24.51
C GLN A 659 -5.06 -21.77 23.74
N ASN A 660 -5.17 -21.58 22.42
CA ASN A 660 -5.58 -22.62 21.47
C ASN A 660 -4.96 -22.32 20.09
N ASN A 661 -5.03 -23.31 19.18
CA ASN A 661 -4.52 -23.20 17.81
C ASN A 661 -5.65 -23.33 16.75
N ARG A 662 -6.86 -22.97 17.11
CA ARG A 662 -8.04 -23.09 16.22
C ARG A 662 -8.48 -21.73 15.74
N PHE A 663 -8.78 -21.66 14.45
CA PHE A 663 -9.48 -20.53 13.84
C PHE A 663 -10.99 -20.75 13.96
N ASP A 664 -11.78 -19.70 14.18
CA ASP A 664 -13.25 -19.78 14.21
C ASP A 664 -13.81 -20.25 12.85
N ALA A 665 -13.12 -19.94 11.77
CA ALA A 665 -13.32 -20.54 10.46
C ALA A 665 -11.94 -20.83 9.83
N PRO A 666 -11.65 -22.05 9.35
CA PRO A 666 -10.35 -22.37 8.75
C PRO A 666 -10.16 -21.65 7.41
N PRO A 667 -8.91 -21.30 7.04
CA PRO A 667 -8.62 -20.70 5.74
C PRO A 667 -8.84 -21.67 4.60
N GLN A 668 -9.30 -21.16 3.46
CA GLN A 668 -9.58 -21.93 2.25
C GLN A 668 -8.81 -21.33 1.08
N ILE A 669 -7.49 -21.56 1.00
CA ILE A 669 -6.66 -20.99 -0.07
C ILE A 669 -7.06 -21.62 -1.42
N PRO A 670 -7.56 -20.83 -2.39
CA PRO A 670 -7.89 -21.36 -3.71
C PRO A 670 -6.67 -21.96 -4.42
N PRO A 671 -6.79 -23.09 -5.13
CA PRO A 671 -5.66 -23.73 -5.81
C PRO A 671 -4.87 -22.79 -6.74
N SER A 672 -5.55 -21.93 -7.49
CA SER A 672 -4.91 -20.95 -8.37
C SER A 672 -4.20 -19.80 -7.64
N ARG A 673 -4.39 -19.67 -6.32
CA ARG A 673 -3.69 -18.73 -5.44
C ARG A 673 -2.71 -19.45 -4.51
N ASN A 674 -2.70 -20.76 -4.50
CA ASN A 674 -1.85 -21.56 -3.63
C ASN A 674 -0.38 -21.54 -4.07
N GLU A 675 -0.11 -21.19 -5.33
CA GLU A 675 1.22 -20.88 -5.81
C GLU A 675 1.50 -19.40 -5.48
N ASN A 676 2.51 -19.15 -4.67
CA ASN A 676 3.00 -17.80 -4.51
C ASN A 676 3.65 -17.33 -5.81
N ASP A 677 3.74 -16.00 -6.02
CA ASP A 677 4.37 -15.41 -7.20
C ASP A 677 5.84 -15.86 -7.39
N GLN A 678 6.39 -16.59 -6.43
CA GLN A 678 7.73 -17.18 -6.41
C GLN A 678 7.75 -18.69 -6.71
N GLY A 679 6.61 -19.29 -7.08
CA GLY A 679 6.50 -20.69 -7.52
C GLY A 679 6.45 -21.74 -6.40
N GLY A 680 6.20 -21.35 -5.15
CA GLY A 680 6.01 -22.26 -4.01
C GLY A 680 4.55 -22.42 -3.59
N ALA A 681 4.17 -23.63 -3.18
CA ALA A 681 2.85 -23.86 -2.60
C ALA A 681 2.72 -23.09 -1.27
N ARG A 682 1.58 -22.47 -1.07
CA ARG A 682 1.25 -21.74 0.15
C ARG A 682 0.83 -22.73 1.23
N THR A 683 1.60 -22.84 2.31
CA THR A 683 1.29 -23.71 3.44
C THR A 683 0.58 -22.93 4.55
N THR A 684 -0.43 -23.54 5.16
CA THR A 684 -1.09 -23.03 6.37
C THR A 684 -0.65 -23.90 7.55
N ASN A 685 0.20 -23.33 8.40
CA ASN A 685 0.63 -23.98 9.63
C ASN A 685 -0.33 -23.60 10.78
N ASP A 686 -0.30 -24.39 11.84
CA ASP A 686 -0.99 -23.97 13.08
C ASP A 686 -0.41 -22.65 13.58
N GLN A 687 -1.30 -21.83 14.13
CA GLN A 687 -0.94 -20.59 14.80
C GLN A 687 -1.63 -20.58 16.17
N TRP A 688 -0.93 -20.09 17.17
CA TRP A 688 -1.41 -20.12 18.54
C TRP A 688 -1.95 -18.75 18.96
N HIS A 689 -3.16 -18.78 19.50
CA HIS A 689 -3.85 -17.65 20.09
C HIS A 689 -3.82 -17.75 21.59
N GLY A 690 -2.99 -16.95 22.24
CA GLY A 690 -2.92 -16.79 23.71
C GLY A 690 -3.79 -15.59 24.15
N ARG A 691 -4.40 -15.68 25.31
CA ARG A 691 -5.25 -14.65 25.85
C ARG A 691 -5.08 -14.55 27.37
N PHE A 692 -4.65 -13.39 27.85
CA PHE A 692 -4.78 -13.01 29.24
C PHE A 692 -6.15 -12.37 29.46
N GLN A 693 -6.94 -12.91 30.38
CA GLN A 693 -8.31 -12.49 30.60
C GLN A 693 -8.53 -12.12 32.06
N THR A 694 -9.23 -11.00 32.32
CA THR A 694 -9.62 -10.64 33.70
C THR A 694 -10.58 -11.67 34.27
N LYS A 695 -10.36 -12.11 35.53
CA LYS A 695 -11.25 -13.08 36.19
C LYS A 695 -12.62 -12.51 36.43
N GLU A 696 -12.69 -11.21 36.71
CA GLU A 696 -13.92 -10.50 36.99
C GLU A 696 -14.28 -9.51 35.88
N ARG A 697 -15.54 -9.16 35.81
CA ARG A 697 -16.03 -8.07 34.96
C ARG A 697 -15.79 -6.74 35.66
N MET A 698 -15.17 -5.78 34.97
CA MET A 698 -14.85 -4.47 35.51
C MET A 698 -15.12 -3.35 34.50
N ALA A 699 -15.43 -2.16 35.02
CA ALA A 699 -15.68 -0.98 34.17
C ALA A 699 -14.38 -0.31 33.71
N ALA A 700 -13.28 -0.55 34.41
CA ALA A 700 -11.97 -0.04 34.05
C ALA A 700 -10.87 -1.06 34.39
N VAL A 701 -9.84 -1.16 33.57
CA VAL A 701 -8.68 -2.01 33.82
C VAL A 701 -7.43 -1.40 33.18
N GLU A 702 -6.31 -1.62 33.78
CA GLU A 702 -4.98 -1.38 33.19
C GLU A 702 -4.27 -2.72 33.03
N PHE A 703 -3.81 -3.02 31.80
CA PHE A 703 -2.86 -4.11 31.55
C PHE A 703 -1.46 -3.52 31.48
N LEU A 704 -0.54 -4.15 32.16
CA LEU A 704 0.87 -3.81 32.14
C LEU A 704 1.67 -5.08 31.89
N ALA A 705 2.23 -5.21 30.70
CA ALA A 705 3.05 -6.34 30.31
C ALA A 705 4.49 -5.90 30.07
N VAL A 706 5.44 -6.74 30.46
CA VAL A 706 6.86 -6.61 30.13
C VAL A 706 7.27 -7.81 29.31
N VAL A 707 7.80 -7.55 28.11
CA VAL A 707 8.31 -8.54 27.16
C VAL A 707 9.83 -8.47 27.21
N ASP A 708 10.47 -9.43 27.89
CA ASP A 708 11.93 -9.61 27.91
C ASP A 708 12.34 -10.46 26.71
N ILE A 709 12.86 -9.80 25.68
CA ILE A 709 13.29 -10.45 24.46
C ILE A 709 14.65 -11.11 24.70
N ASP A 710 14.79 -12.37 24.28
CA ASP A 710 15.84 -13.33 24.62
C ASP A 710 15.75 -13.91 26.06
N CYS A 711 14.75 -13.56 26.87
CA CYS A 711 14.55 -14.05 28.26
C CYS A 711 15.80 -13.86 29.11
N LYS A 712 16.32 -12.66 29.19
CA LYS A 712 17.56 -12.31 29.91
C LYS A 712 17.37 -12.24 31.44
N ASN A 713 16.13 -12.40 31.91
CA ASN A 713 15.75 -12.29 33.33
C ASN A 713 16.15 -10.94 33.93
N ILE A 714 15.91 -9.86 33.18
CA ILE A 714 16.23 -8.51 33.65
C ILE A 714 15.36 -8.18 34.85
N PRO A 715 15.93 -7.71 35.98
CA PRO A 715 15.17 -7.36 37.16
C PRO A 715 14.12 -6.28 36.86
N ILE A 716 12.87 -6.55 37.27
CA ILE A 716 11.74 -5.62 37.13
C ILE A 716 11.31 -5.24 38.55
N GLU A 717 11.43 -3.97 38.89
CA GLU A 717 10.95 -3.43 40.15
C GLU A 717 9.76 -2.52 39.88
N MET A 718 8.64 -2.84 40.48
CA MET A 718 7.42 -2.02 40.41
C MET A 718 7.10 -1.56 41.83
N GLY A 719 7.20 -0.26 42.07
CA GLY A 719 6.74 0.35 43.32
C GLY A 719 5.20 0.27 43.42
N ASN A 720 4.63 0.92 44.44
CA ASN A 720 3.16 1.04 44.47
C ASN A 720 2.71 1.78 43.18
N PHE A 721 2.22 1.01 42.21
CA PHE A 721 1.86 1.49 40.87
C PHE A 721 0.70 2.50 40.91
N GLU A 722 -0.18 2.40 41.92
CA GLU A 722 -1.29 3.34 42.11
C GLU A 722 -0.82 4.74 42.49
N SER A 723 0.25 4.85 43.29
CA SER A 723 0.74 6.12 43.80
C SER A 723 1.92 6.70 43.00
N ASN A 724 2.84 5.87 42.54
CA ASN A 724 4.11 6.32 41.94
C ASN A 724 4.23 6.09 40.45
N ARG A 725 3.45 5.14 39.86
CA ARG A 725 3.42 4.80 38.43
C ARG A 725 4.80 4.68 37.77
N LYS A 726 5.77 4.18 38.52
CA LYS A 726 7.15 4.01 38.10
C LYS A 726 7.49 2.53 37.98
N ILE A 727 8.03 2.15 36.86
CA ILE A 727 8.58 0.83 36.61
C ILE A 727 10.08 0.98 36.39
N LYS A 728 10.86 0.18 37.08
CA LYS A 728 12.29 0.10 36.90
C LYS A 728 12.64 -1.24 36.26
N VAL A 729 13.33 -1.19 35.16
CA VAL A 729 13.79 -2.36 34.37
C VAL A 729 15.31 -2.31 34.31
N GLY A 730 15.96 -3.12 35.17
CA GLY A 730 17.38 -2.99 35.44
C GLY A 730 17.70 -1.62 36.04
N ASP A 731 18.51 -0.80 35.37
CA ASP A 731 18.88 0.56 35.75
C ASP A 731 17.99 1.66 35.14
N GLU A 732 17.13 1.31 34.19
CA GLU A 732 16.22 2.28 33.52
C GLU A 732 14.89 2.42 34.26
N SER A 733 14.40 3.66 34.33
CA SER A 733 13.13 3.99 35.00
C SER A 733 12.15 4.61 34.02
N ILE A 734 10.97 4.00 33.94
CA ILE A 734 9.88 4.47 33.07
C ILE A 734 8.73 4.98 33.95
N HIS A 735 8.26 6.18 33.66
CA HIS A 735 7.05 6.73 34.27
C HIS A 735 5.85 6.46 33.32
N VAL A 736 4.86 5.75 33.84
CA VAL A 736 3.61 5.47 33.13
C VAL A 736 2.58 6.53 33.51
N ALA A 737 2.37 7.52 32.66
CA ALA A 737 1.35 8.54 32.88
C ALA A 737 -0.06 7.95 33.01
N ARG A 738 -0.97 8.62 33.71
CA ARG A 738 -2.38 8.21 33.85
C ARG A 738 -3.15 8.30 32.54
#